data_baa0b3671b4a2a33d1222f746cef585e
#
_entry.id   baa0b3671b4a2a33d1222f746cef585e
#
_cell.length_a   1.000
_cell.length_b   1.000
_cell.length_c   1.000
_cell.angle_alpha   90.00
_cell.angle_beta   90.00
_cell.angle_gamma   90.00
#
_symmetry.space_group_name_H-M   'P 1'
#
loop_
_entity.id
_entity.type
_entity.pdbx_description
1 polymer ?
#
loop_
_entity_poly.entity_id
_entity_poly.type
_entity_poly.pdbx_seq_one_letter_code
_entity_poly.pdbx_strand_id
1 'polypeptide(L)'
;MRGLVRVGAAVPSLALGNVKENMKRHLAMMREAKEKHVSIVTFPELSLTGYTCGDLFFQRRLLDDVTDALIALKDEMPEGILAVVGAPLEIEGALYNCAVVLHKGEIISAVPKTFLPNNGEFYEKRWFQSGDARRDALVAIPKLKTDVCRQAIFETEDGVRFGIELCEDLWAPLPPSTMLSVEGAEIILNLSASNELLSKREYRQQLISQQSARCQCGYVYVSAGMGESSSDLVFSGHSVIASCGTVIRESEGYLADNYLMTADIDIDRIRADRMKQSSFADCAAQVRAMWKQEPNILRTMENALLPDDAAPDYRVSKHPFIPSDKASRQLRCAQILAMQATALARRLAVTGGKVVVGISGGLDSTLALLAACKAVDMLHLPRTNILGITMPCFGTTDRTYHNALDLMTSLGVSQREIPIHKAVRQHFADIGHDESDHSVTYENCQARERTQVLMDVANKIGAIVLGTGDLSEIALGWCTYNADHMSMYGVNSGVPKTLVRWVIQTAAENEAFSSSRECLQSILDTPISPELLPPDEKGNILQQTEDVVGPYALHDFFLYYAIRFGYPPKKVFDLCCIAFQDDFSCETILKWLKNFYRRFWTQQFKRNCMPDGVKIGSIALSPRGDWRMPSDAQYKAWMDECDCIKA
;
A
#
# COMPACT_ATOMS: atom_id res chain seq x y z
N MET A 1 14.15 9.00 11.35
CA MET A 1 14.25 8.73 9.89
C MET A 1 12.97 8.09 9.39
N ARG A 2 12.45 8.56 8.25
CA ARG A 2 11.16 8.09 7.70
C ARG A 2 11.25 6.75 6.95
N GLY A 3 12.45 6.14 6.86
CA GLY A 3 12.69 4.90 6.10
C GLY A 3 12.47 5.05 4.60
N LEU A 4 12.62 6.25 4.05
CA LEU A 4 12.48 6.54 2.62
C LEU A 4 13.85 6.64 1.97
N VAL A 5 13.98 6.10 0.75
CA VAL A 5 15.16 6.25 -0.11
C VAL A 5 14.73 6.96 -1.39
N ARG A 6 15.32 8.12 -1.67
CA ARG A 6 15.09 8.80 -2.94
C ARG A 6 15.98 8.25 -4.02
N VAL A 7 15.36 7.65 -5.02
CA VAL A 7 16.04 7.12 -6.21
C VAL A 7 15.80 8.02 -7.41
N GLY A 8 16.79 8.02 -8.34
CA GLY A 8 16.72 8.76 -9.59
C GLY A 8 16.91 7.85 -10.80
N ALA A 9 16.01 7.98 -11.78
CA ALA A 9 16.14 7.42 -13.11
C ALA A 9 16.58 8.54 -14.07
N ALA A 10 17.84 8.52 -14.48
CA ALA A 10 18.48 9.59 -15.25
C ALA A 10 18.69 9.14 -16.70
N VAL A 11 18.01 9.77 -17.64
CA VAL A 11 18.12 9.49 -19.09
C VAL A 11 18.83 10.65 -19.77
N PRO A 12 20.13 10.53 -20.10
CA PRO A 12 20.85 11.56 -20.84
C PRO A 12 20.46 11.55 -22.33
N SER A 13 20.41 12.72 -22.93
CA SER A 13 20.38 12.88 -24.39
C SER A 13 21.77 12.58 -24.93
N LEU A 14 21.99 11.35 -25.41
CA LEU A 14 23.33 10.87 -25.75
C LEU A 14 23.91 11.48 -27.02
N ALA A 15 25.25 11.58 -27.07
CA ALA A 15 26.04 11.74 -28.27
C ALA A 15 26.71 10.40 -28.59
N LEU A 16 26.19 9.65 -29.54
CA LEU A 16 26.60 8.28 -29.85
C LEU A 16 28.08 8.18 -30.14
N GLY A 17 28.82 7.36 -29.40
CA GLY A 17 30.27 7.18 -29.50
C GLY A 17 31.12 8.34 -28.96
N ASN A 18 30.53 9.44 -28.51
CA ASN A 18 31.24 10.58 -27.92
C ASN A 18 31.26 10.52 -26.40
N VAL A 19 32.12 9.67 -25.85
CA VAL A 19 32.21 9.38 -24.41
C VAL A 19 32.45 10.63 -23.56
N LYS A 20 33.30 11.57 -24.05
CA LYS A 20 33.61 12.79 -23.30
C LYS A 20 32.39 13.70 -23.13
N GLU A 21 31.58 13.83 -24.16
CA GLU A 21 30.35 14.62 -24.08
C GLU A 21 29.31 13.93 -23.19
N ASN A 22 29.16 12.62 -23.32
CA ASN A 22 28.27 11.85 -22.47
C ASN A 22 28.68 11.94 -21.00
N MET A 23 29.95 11.84 -20.66
CA MET A 23 30.47 12.04 -19.31
C MET A 23 30.06 13.38 -18.71
N LYS A 24 30.18 14.49 -19.48
CA LYS A 24 29.73 15.81 -19.01
C LYS A 24 28.22 15.84 -18.68
N ARG A 25 27.41 15.19 -19.53
CA ARG A 25 25.95 15.09 -19.31
C ARG A 25 25.66 14.28 -18.06
N HIS A 26 26.34 13.17 -17.84
CA HIS A 26 26.22 12.38 -16.61
C HIS A 26 26.56 13.22 -15.38
N LEU A 27 27.67 13.97 -15.38
CA LEU A 27 28.03 14.86 -14.27
C LEU A 27 26.97 15.94 -14.01
N ALA A 28 26.44 16.55 -15.07
CA ALA A 28 25.38 17.55 -14.92
C ALA A 28 24.13 16.95 -14.26
N MET A 29 23.70 15.76 -14.69
CA MET A 29 22.54 15.06 -14.12
C MET A 29 22.81 14.54 -12.70
N MET A 30 24.04 14.12 -12.37
CA MET A 30 24.43 13.79 -11.00
C MET A 30 24.33 15.00 -10.06
N ARG A 31 24.71 16.21 -10.53
CA ARG A 31 24.55 17.44 -9.75
C ARG A 31 23.06 17.78 -9.55
N GLU A 32 22.25 17.70 -10.60
CA GLU A 32 20.80 17.87 -10.50
C GLU A 32 20.17 16.85 -9.52
N ALA A 33 20.60 15.58 -9.59
CA ALA A 33 20.15 14.52 -8.67
C ALA A 33 20.48 14.86 -7.22
N LYS A 34 21.70 15.38 -6.96
CA LYS A 34 22.11 15.84 -5.62
C LYS A 34 21.26 16.99 -5.11
N GLU A 35 20.96 17.99 -5.95
CA GLU A 35 20.08 19.11 -5.60
C GLU A 35 18.67 18.65 -5.24
N LYS A 36 18.22 17.55 -5.84
CA LYS A 36 16.91 16.92 -5.54
C LYS A 36 16.97 15.89 -4.40
N HIS A 37 18.07 15.82 -3.66
CA HIS A 37 18.30 14.85 -2.57
C HIS A 37 18.20 13.38 -3.01
N VAL A 38 18.55 13.07 -4.26
CA VAL A 38 18.64 11.69 -4.74
C VAL A 38 19.85 11.03 -4.11
N SER A 39 19.65 9.87 -3.48
CA SER A 39 20.73 9.08 -2.86
C SER A 39 21.36 8.10 -3.86
N ILE A 40 20.53 7.52 -4.74
CA ILE A 40 20.98 6.56 -5.75
C ILE A 40 20.44 7.01 -7.11
N VAL A 41 21.32 7.37 -8.04
CA VAL A 41 20.95 7.72 -9.42
C VAL A 41 21.40 6.62 -10.38
N THR A 42 20.48 6.17 -11.22
CA THR A 42 20.71 5.10 -12.21
C THR A 42 20.61 5.66 -13.62
N PHE A 43 21.59 5.35 -14.45
CA PHE A 43 21.67 5.69 -15.87
C PHE A 43 21.36 4.46 -16.75
N PRO A 44 21.04 4.63 -18.03
CA PRO A 44 20.78 3.51 -18.94
C PRO A 44 21.97 2.60 -19.19
N GLU A 45 21.70 1.43 -19.73
CA GLU A 45 22.67 0.47 -20.23
C GLU A 45 23.59 1.13 -21.28
N LEU A 46 24.92 0.93 -21.15
CA LEU A 46 25.95 1.48 -22.03
C LEU A 46 25.88 3.01 -22.24
N SER A 47 25.34 3.73 -21.26
CA SER A 47 25.05 5.17 -21.37
C SER A 47 26.26 6.06 -21.56
N LEU A 48 27.48 5.59 -21.26
CA LEU A 48 28.72 6.36 -21.58
C LEU A 48 29.06 6.35 -23.06
N THR A 49 28.71 5.29 -23.79
CA THR A 49 29.03 5.17 -25.24
C THR A 49 27.80 5.36 -26.11
N GLY A 50 26.64 4.97 -25.65
CA GLY A 50 25.46 4.59 -26.38
C GLY A 50 25.45 3.09 -26.63
N TYR A 51 24.25 2.50 -26.62
CA TYR A 51 24.01 1.07 -26.84
C TYR A 51 24.26 0.68 -28.31
N THR A 52 23.90 1.55 -29.23
CA THR A 52 23.91 1.30 -30.69
C THR A 52 25.24 1.56 -31.37
N CYS A 53 26.37 1.52 -30.63
CA CYS A 53 27.70 1.74 -31.15
C CYS A 53 28.18 0.64 -32.12
N GLY A 54 27.57 -0.55 -32.13
CA GLY A 54 27.95 -1.63 -33.05
C GLY A 54 29.43 -2.04 -32.92
N ASP A 55 30.10 -2.25 -34.06
CA ASP A 55 31.49 -2.68 -34.07
C ASP A 55 32.47 -1.60 -33.56
N LEU A 56 32.01 -0.39 -33.23
CA LEU A 56 32.84 0.59 -32.52
C LEU A 56 33.27 0.08 -31.15
N PHE A 57 32.56 -0.85 -30.54
CA PHE A 57 32.98 -1.50 -29.31
C PHE A 57 34.33 -2.23 -29.42
N PHE A 58 34.76 -2.61 -30.61
CA PHE A 58 36.09 -3.18 -30.83
C PHE A 58 37.20 -2.12 -31.03
N GLN A 59 36.84 -0.82 -31.01
CA GLN A 59 37.81 0.25 -31.18
C GLN A 59 38.52 0.59 -29.88
N ARG A 60 39.83 0.41 -29.83
CA ARG A 60 40.65 0.68 -28.64
C ARG A 60 40.42 2.08 -28.09
N ARG A 61 40.31 3.07 -28.98
CA ARG A 61 40.10 4.47 -28.63
C ARG A 61 38.81 4.66 -27.82
N LEU A 62 37.73 4.01 -28.21
CA LEU A 62 36.43 4.09 -27.47
C LEU A 62 36.59 3.55 -26.05
N LEU A 63 37.25 2.40 -25.88
CA LEU A 63 37.44 1.76 -24.58
C LEU A 63 38.38 2.53 -23.65
N ASP A 64 39.42 3.16 -24.23
CA ASP A 64 40.30 4.05 -23.46
C ASP A 64 39.56 5.31 -22.98
N ASP A 65 38.75 5.95 -23.86
CA ASP A 65 37.88 7.08 -23.45
C ASP A 65 36.86 6.70 -22.37
N VAL A 66 36.29 5.48 -22.39
CA VAL A 66 35.43 4.98 -21.32
C VAL A 66 36.16 4.87 -19.98
N THR A 67 37.38 4.32 -20.01
CA THR A 67 38.19 4.20 -18.79
C THR A 67 38.51 5.58 -18.21
N ASP A 68 38.95 6.53 -19.05
CA ASP A 68 39.25 7.91 -18.65
C ASP A 68 37.98 8.62 -18.09
N ALA A 69 36.81 8.39 -18.72
CA ALA A 69 35.56 8.99 -18.30
C ALA A 69 35.10 8.44 -16.93
N LEU A 70 35.24 7.15 -16.68
CA LEU A 70 34.88 6.56 -15.36
C LEU A 70 35.78 7.12 -14.25
N ILE A 71 37.07 7.30 -14.51
CA ILE A 71 37.99 7.94 -13.55
C ILE A 71 37.58 9.40 -13.30
N ALA A 72 37.28 10.16 -14.35
CA ALA A 72 36.83 11.53 -14.20
C ALA A 72 35.49 11.64 -13.46
N LEU A 73 34.54 10.76 -13.76
CA LEU A 73 33.24 10.72 -13.08
C LEU A 73 33.38 10.54 -11.57
N LYS A 74 34.16 9.54 -11.10
CA LYS A 74 34.36 9.32 -9.67
C LYS A 74 35.05 10.50 -8.97
N ASP A 75 35.94 11.20 -9.68
CA ASP A 75 36.72 12.32 -9.12
C ASP A 75 35.91 13.64 -9.12
N GLU A 76 35.00 13.85 -10.08
CA GLU A 76 34.28 15.11 -10.29
C GLU A 76 32.81 15.06 -9.82
N MET A 77 32.21 13.87 -9.56
CA MET A 77 30.84 13.74 -9.10
C MET A 77 30.65 14.39 -7.72
N PRO A 78 29.41 14.83 -7.39
CA PRO A 78 29.11 15.37 -6.06
C PRO A 78 29.21 14.28 -4.98
N GLU A 79 29.55 14.71 -3.76
CA GLU A 79 29.55 13.86 -2.55
C GLU A 79 28.11 13.53 -2.09
N GLY A 80 27.95 12.42 -1.39
CA GLY A 80 26.69 12.00 -0.78
C GLY A 80 25.64 11.53 -1.82
N ILE A 81 26.11 10.92 -2.90
CA ILE A 81 25.27 10.29 -3.92
C ILE A 81 26.00 9.05 -4.48
N LEU A 82 25.25 7.99 -4.66
CA LEU A 82 25.67 6.81 -5.42
C LEU A 82 25.18 6.93 -6.86
N ALA A 83 26.07 6.68 -7.83
CA ALA A 83 25.72 6.67 -9.24
C ALA A 83 25.98 5.30 -9.87
N VAL A 84 25.05 4.82 -10.69
CA VAL A 84 25.19 3.57 -11.44
C VAL A 84 25.13 3.88 -12.93
N VAL A 85 26.24 3.63 -13.64
CA VAL A 85 26.46 4.06 -15.02
C VAL A 85 26.72 2.85 -15.91
N GLY A 86 26.07 2.77 -17.07
CA GLY A 86 26.30 1.71 -18.06
C GLY A 86 27.56 1.96 -18.90
N ALA A 87 28.45 0.97 -18.96
CA ALA A 87 29.72 1.08 -19.70
C ALA A 87 30.21 -0.27 -20.24
N PRO A 88 30.87 -0.29 -21.44
CA PRO A 88 31.58 -1.47 -21.90
C PRO A 88 32.93 -1.54 -21.20
N LEU A 89 33.32 -2.70 -20.64
CA LEU A 89 34.58 -2.91 -19.96
C LEU A 89 35.33 -4.11 -20.52
N GLU A 90 36.63 -3.92 -20.81
CA GLU A 90 37.53 -5.03 -21.14
C GLU A 90 38.09 -5.64 -19.85
N ILE A 91 37.84 -6.95 -19.67
CA ILE A 91 38.26 -7.71 -18.51
C ILE A 91 38.95 -8.97 -19.00
N GLU A 92 40.23 -9.13 -18.68
CA GLU A 92 41.06 -10.29 -19.09
C GLU A 92 40.96 -10.63 -20.59
N GLY A 93 40.97 -9.59 -21.44
CA GLY A 93 40.93 -9.71 -22.89
C GLY A 93 39.54 -10.01 -23.50
N ALA A 94 38.47 -10.01 -22.70
CA ALA A 94 37.10 -10.12 -23.16
C ALA A 94 36.31 -8.85 -22.82
N LEU A 95 35.30 -8.51 -23.64
CA LEU A 95 34.47 -7.34 -23.47
C LEU A 95 33.18 -7.70 -22.78
N TYR A 96 32.78 -6.91 -21.79
CA TYR A 96 31.56 -7.07 -21.00
C TYR A 96 30.72 -5.80 -21.02
N ASN A 97 29.42 -5.97 -21.08
CA ASN A 97 28.43 -4.92 -20.84
C ASN A 97 28.18 -4.83 -19.33
N CYS A 98 28.59 -3.72 -18.71
CA CYS A 98 28.62 -3.59 -17.25
C CYS A 98 27.82 -2.39 -16.74
N ALA A 99 27.24 -2.56 -15.56
CA ALA A 99 26.83 -1.46 -14.69
C ALA A 99 27.96 -1.16 -13.70
N VAL A 100 28.43 0.09 -13.65
CA VAL A 100 29.53 0.53 -12.80
C VAL A 100 28.98 1.37 -11.66
N VAL A 101 29.26 0.99 -10.42
CA VAL A 101 28.81 1.68 -9.21
C VAL A 101 29.90 2.61 -8.71
N LEU A 102 29.57 3.89 -8.61
CA LEU A 102 30.48 4.97 -8.27
C LEU A 102 29.97 5.75 -7.06
N HIS A 103 30.91 6.20 -6.24
CA HIS A 103 30.72 7.36 -5.37
C HIS A 103 31.93 8.27 -5.42
N LYS A 104 31.90 9.42 -4.74
CA LYS A 104 32.99 10.39 -4.79
C LYS A 104 34.34 9.75 -4.39
N GLY A 105 35.28 9.76 -5.32
CA GLY A 105 36.64 9.26 -5.13
C GLY A 105 36.83 7.75 -5.37
N GLU A 106 35.76 6.96 -5.57
CA GLU A 106 35.87 5.50 -5.69
C GLU A 106 34.94 4.91 -6.75
N ILE A 107 35.39 3.87 -7.43
CA ILE A 107 34.58 2.93 -8.20
C ILE A 107 34.42 1.68 -7.31
N ILE A 108 33.22 1.46 -6.77
CA ILE A 108 32.97 0.38 -5.79
C ILE A 108 33.09 -0.99 -6.47
N SER A 109 32.42 -1.16 -7.61
CA SER A 109 32.43 -2.40 -8.39
C SER A 109 31.80 -2.22 -9.76
N ALA A 110 32.00 -3.20 -10.64
CA ALA A 110 31.27 -3.34 -11.89
C ALA A 110 30.48 -4.66 -11.91
N VAL A 111 29.23 -4.59 -12.33
CA VAL A 111 28.32 -5.75 -12.45
C VAL A 111 28.11 -6.06 -13.92
N PRO A 112 28.57 -7.21 -14.45
CA PRO A 112 28.40 -7.57 -15.84
C PRO A 112 27.01 -8.15 -16.09
N LYS A 113 26.46 -7.87 -17.28
CA LYS A 113 25.18 -8.42 -17.76
C LYS A 113 25.21 -9.93 -17.80
N THR A 114 24.18 -10.57 -17.26
CA THR A 114 24.09 -12.04 -17.19
C THR A 114 23.58 -12.64 -18.50
N PHE A 115 22.42 -12.17 -18.98
CA PHE A 115 21.79 -12.66 -20.20
C PHE A 115 21.97 -11.68 -21.34
N LEU A 116 22.58 -12.14 -22.43
CA LEU A 116 22.84 -11.35 -23.62
C LEU A 116 21.78 -11.67 -24.68
N PRO A 117 20.94 -10.71 -25.08
CA PRO A 117 19.97 -10.95 -26.14
C PRO A 117 20.68 -11.21 -27.46
N ASN A 118 20.22 -12.23 -28.18
CA ASN A 118 20.81 -12.67 -29.46
C ASN A 118 19.72 -13.22 -30.39
N ASN A 119 18.63 -12.49 -30.50
CA ASN A 119 17.46 -12.78 -31.32
C ASN A 119 16.87 -11.50 -31.89
N GLY A 120 16.20 -11.60 -33.05
CA GLY A 120 15.61 -10.43 -33.72
C GLY A 120 16.66 -9.37 -34.06
N GLU A 121 16.40 -8.17 -33.60
CA GLU A 121 17.26 -7.01 -33.76
C GLU A 121 18.47 -6.98 -32.81
N PHE A 122 18.52 -7.88 -31.84
CA PHE A 122 19.60 -7.95 -30.86
C PHE A 122 20.63 -9.02 -31.19
N TYR A 123 21.91 -8.67 -31.13
CA TYR A 123 23.05 -9.56 -31.36
C TYR A 123 24.24 -9.22 -30.45
N GLU A 124 23.97 -9.00 -29.14
CA GLU A 124 25.02 -8.60 -28.19
C GLU A 124 26.17 -9.62 -28.04
N LYS A 125 25.91 -10.91 -28.29
CA LYS A 125 26.95 -11.95 -28.27
C LYS A 125 28.04 -11.74 -29.33
N ARG A 126 27.82 -10.84 -30.30
CA ARG A 126 28.86 -10.43 -31.22
C ARG A 126 30.00 -9.67 -30.53
N TRP A 127 29.67 -8.88 -29.52
CA TRP A 127 30.62 -7.98 -28.85
C TRP A 127 30.94 -8.41 -27.43
N PHE A 128 29.96 -8.88 -26.67
CA PHE A 128 30.05 -9.07 -25.23
C PHE A 128 30.05 -10.53 -24.82
N GLN A 129 30.73 -10.82 -23.71
CA GLN A 129 30.66 -12.08 -22.99
C GLN A 129 29.62 -11.97 -21.88
N SER A 130 28.95 -13.10 -21.59
CA SER A 130 28.02 -13.23 -20.46
C SER A 130 28.76 -13.13 -19.13
N GLY A 131 28.22 -12.36 -18.19
CA GLY A 131 28.68 -12.37 -16.80
C GLY A 131 28.56 -13.73 -16.11
N ASP A 132 27.70 -14.64 -16.63
CA ASP A 132 27.53 -15.99 -16.11
C ASP A 132 28.78 -16.88 -16.31
N ALA A 133 29.63 -16.55 -17.26
CA ALA A 133 30.90 -17.24 -17.48
C ALA A 133 31.91 -17.05 -16.32
N ARG A 134 31.63 -16.11 -15.40
CA ARG A 134 32.51 -15.75 -14.27
C ARG A 134 31.81 -16.00 -12.93
N ARG A 135 31.57 -17.27 -12.63
CA ARG A 135 30.74 -17.65 -11.47
C ARG A 135 31.33 -17.32 -10.11
N ASP A 136 32.66 -17.24 -9.96
CA ASP A 136 33.28 -17.43 -8.65
C ASP A 136 34.35 -16.40 -8.24
N ALA A 137 34.56 -15.28 -8.96
CA ALA A 137 35.65 -14.41 -8.61
C ALA A 137 35.35 -12.91 -8.70
N LEU A 138 35.74 -12.18 -7.67
CA LEU A 138 36.12 -10.78 -7.78
C LEU A 138 37.31 -10.71 -8.73
N VAL A 139 37.14 -10.11 -9.89
CA VAL A 139 38.22 -9.93 -10.87
C VAL A 139 38.62 -8.46 -10.92
N ALA A 140 39.86 -8.20 -10.56
CA ALA A 140 40.40 -6.84 -10.54
C ALA A 140 40.50 -6.22 -11.94
N ILE A 141 40.06 -4.96 -12.06
CA ILE A 141 40.34 -4.10 -13.19
C ILE A 141 41.41 -3.07 -12.75
N PRO A 142 42.71 -3.36 -12.99
CA PRO A 142 43.78 -2.57 -12.39
C PRO A 142 43.74 -1.08 -12.73
N LYS A 143 43.34 -0.72 -13.97
CA LYS A 143 43.24 0.68 -14.40
C LYS A 143 42.16 1.46 -13.63
N LEU A 144 41.07 0.79 -13.26
CA LEU A 144 39.95 1.39 -12.52
C LEU A 144 40.08 1.22 -11.00
N LYS A 145 41.06 0.41 -10.55
CA LYS A 145 41.27 0.05 -9.13
C LYS A 145 40.01 -0.48 -8.49
N THR A 146 39.26 -1.31 -9.20
CA THR A 146 38.01 -1.92 -8.76
C THR A 146 37.93 -3.39 -9.16
N ASP A 147 36.96 -4.09 -8.58
CA ASP A 147 36.67 -5.47 -8.91
C ASP A 147 35.36 -5.58 -9.70
N VAL A 148 35.27 -6.62 -10.53
CA VAL A 148 34.02 -7.03 -11.16
C VAL A 148 33.38 -8.08 -10.29
N CYS A 149 32.12 -7.87 -9.94
CA CYS A 149 31.36 -8.79 -9.11
C CYS A 149 30.01 -9.12 -9.75
N ARG A 150 29.83 -10.36 -10.14
CA ARG A 150 28.51 -10.85 -10.53
C ARG A 150 27.65 -11.01 -9.26
N GLN A 151 26.37 -10.63 -9.33
CA GLN A 151 25.42 -10.79 -8.22
C GLN A 151 25.87 -10.11 -6.92
N ALA A 152 26.44 -8.91 -7.03
CA ALA A 152 26.75 -8.09 -5.88
C ALA A 152 25.48 -7.51 -5.26
N ILE A 153 25.43 -7.53 -3.92
CA ILE A 153 24.53 -6.71 -3.13
C ILE A 153 25.33 -5.57 -2.55
N PHE A 154 24.89 -4.36 -2.78
CA PHE A 154 25.50 -3.16 -2.24
C PHE A 154 24.77 -2.77 -0.96
N GLU A 155 25.51 -2.53 0.12
CA GLU A 155 24.98 -2.12 1.41
C GLU A 155 25.48 -0.73 1.77
N THR A 156 24.57 0.21 1.99
CA THR A 156 24.90 1.57 2.42
C THR A 156 25.19 1.63 3.92
N GLU A 157 25.80 2.72 4.40
CA GLU A 157 26.17 2.88 5.80
C GLU A 157 24.96 2.79 6.75
N ASP A 158 23.79 3.28 6.29
CA ASP A 158 22.52 3.20 7.02
C ASP A 158 21.75 1.88 6.79
N GLY A 159 22.39 0.88 6.18
CA GLY A 159 21.90 -0.50 6.06
C GLY A 159 20.83 -0.72 5.00
N VAL A 160 20.72 0.16 4.00
CA VAL A 160 19.89 -0.07 2.80
C VAL A 160 20.65 -0.95 1.82
N ARG A 161 19.99 -1.98 1.27
CA ARG A 161 20.58 -2.92 0.33
C ARG A 161 19.97 -2.81 -1.06
N PHE A 162 20.82 -2.71 -2.06
CA PHE A 162 20.38 -2.73 -3.45
C PHE A 162 21.17 -3.73 -4.30
N GLY A 163 20.55 -4.20 -5.37
CA GLY A 163 21.16 -5.08 -6.37
C GLY A 163 20.94 -4.52 -7.76
N ILE A 164 21.71 -5.05 -8.73
CA ILE A 164 21.74 -4.54 -10.10
C ILE A 164 21.52 -5.70 -11.08
N GLU A 165 20.71 -5.44 -12.11
CA GLU A 165 20.60 -6.27 -13.31
C GLU A 165 20.51 -5.40 -14.56
N LEU A 166 20.78 -5.95 -15.74
CA LEU A 166 20.82 -5.19 -16.98
C LEU A 166 19.83 -5.75 -18.00
N CYS A 167 18.91 -4.92 -18.43
CA CYS A 167 18.00 -5.08 -19.57
C CYS A 167 17.41 -6.48 -19.72
N GLU A 168 17.98 -7.34 -20.59
CA GLU A 168 17.54 -8.71 -20.87
C GLU A 168 17.46 -9.58 -19.62
N ASP A 169 18.24 -9.26 -18.59
CA ASP A 169 18.19 -9.98 -17.33
C ASP A 169 16.77 -10.03 -16.74
N LEU A 170 15.98 -8.94 -16.87
CA LEU A 170 14.59 -8.90 -16.44
C LEU A 170 13.66 -9.78 -17.29
N TRP A 171 13.97 -9.93 -18.59
CA TRP A 171 13.13 -10.68 -19.54
C TRP A 171 13.36 -12.19 -19.46
N ALA A 172 14.45 -12.61 -18.84
CA ALA A 172 14.78 -14.01 -18.63
C ALA A 172 13.77 -14.68 -17.69
N PRO A 173 13.45 -15.98 -17.86
CA PRO A 173 12.55 -16.71 -16.98
C PRO A 173 12.99 -16.73 -15.51
N LEU A 174 14.29 -16.63 -15.24
CA LEU A 174 14.89 -16.53 -13.91
C LEU A 174 15.80 -15.31 -13.85
N PRO A 175 15.24 -14.12 -13.61
CA PRO A 175 16.03 -12.89 -13.58
C PRO A 175 16.94 -12.83 -12.35
N PRO A 176 18.14 -12.23 -12.47
CA PRO A 176 19.06 -12.01 -11.34
C PRO A 176 18.41 -11.31 -10.14
N SER A 177 17.49 -10.36 -10.39
CA SER A 177 16.74 -9.66 -9.35
C SER A 177 15.99 -10.58 -8.39
N THR A 178 15.55 -11.77 -8.85
CA THR A 178 14.92 -12.77 -7.98
C THR A 178 15.89 -13.25 -6.92
N MET A 179 17.11 -13.61 -7.32
CA MET A 179 18.15 -14.08 -6.43
C MET A 179 18.65 -12.97 -5.49
N LEU A 180 18.95 -11.80 -6.06
CA LEU A 180 19.38 -10.63 -5.30
C LEU A 180 18.38 -10.25 -4.21
N SER A 181 17.09 -10.30 -4.52
CA SER A 181 16.03 -9.94 -3.56
C SER A 181 15.91 -10.95 -2.42
N VAL A 182 15.93 -12.26 -2.69
CA VAL A 182 15.86 -13.28 -1.63
C VAL A 182 17.14 -13.33 -0.80
N GLU A 183 18.27 -12.87 -1.34
CA GLU A 183 19.53 -12.69 -0.61
C GLU A 183 19.61 -11.36 0.15
N GLY A 184 18.60 -10.49 0.03
CA GLY A 184 18.44 -9.33 0.89
C GLY A 184 18.42 -7.97 0.19
N ALA A 185 18.59 -7.88 -1.14
CA ALA A 185 18.45 -6.60 -1.84
C ALA A 185 17.01 -6.07 -1.71
N GLU A 186 16.87 -4.84 -1.25
CA GLU A 186 15.59 -4.15 -1.04
C GLU A 186 15.19 -3.29 -2.24
N ILE A 187 16.18 -2.84 -3.00
CA ILE A 187 16.01 -2.08 -4.24
C ILE A 187 16.74 -2.81 -5.36
N ILE A 188 16.11 -2.93 -6.50
CA ILE A 188 16.74 -3.43 -7.75
C ILE A 188 16.85 -2.27 -8.72
N LEU A 189 18.04 -2.10 -9.29
CA LEU A 189 18.34 -1.13 -10.33
C LEU A 189 18.52 -1.88 -11.64
N ASN A 190 17.73 -1.54 -12.65
CA ASN A 190 17.81 -2.14 -13.97
C ASN A 190 18.19 -1.10 -15.01
N LEU A 191 19.40 -1.24 -15.54
CA LEU A 191 19.92 -0.43 -16.63
C LEU A 191 19.52 -1.07 -17.95
N SER A 192 18.78 -0.38 -18.78
CA SER A 192 18.24 -0.92 -20.01
C SER A 192 18.57 -0.07 -21.24
N ALA A 193 18.55 -0.73 -22.40
CA ALA A 193 18.48 -0.13 -23.71
C ALA A 193 17.45 -0.89 -24.55
N SER A 194 16.20 -0.76 -24.15
CA SER A 194 15.05 -1.45 -24.78
C SER A 194 14.44 -0.57 -25.86
N ASN A 195 14.47 -1.04 -27.11
CA ASN A 195 13.82 -0.37 -28.24
C ASN A 195 12.30 -0.35 -28.08
N GLU A 196 11.64 0.54 -28.80
CA GLU A 196 10.18 0.61 -28.81
C GLU A 196 9.57 -0.19 -29.95
N LEU A 197 8.54 -0.96 -29.61
CA LEU A 197 7.60 -1.62 -30.51
C LEU A 197 6.18 -1.34 -29.99
N LEU A 198 5.19 -1.44 -30.87
CA LEU A 198 3.79 -1.31 -30.44
C LEU A 198 3.46 -2.31 -29.32
N SER A 199 2.81 -1.84 -28.27
CA SER A 199 2.42 -2.61 -27.07
C SER A 199 3.57 -3.11 -26.18
N LYS A 200 4.83 -2.81 -26.52
CA LYS A 200 5.99 -3.23 -25.70
C LYS A 200 6.09 -2.44 -24.39
N ARG A 201 5.62 -1.18 -24.40
CA ARG A 201 5.59 -0.33 -23.20
C ARG A 201 4.71 -0.94 -22.10
N GLU A 202 3.48 -1.34 -22.45
CA GLU A 202 2.52 -1.93 -21.51
C GLU A 202 3.04 -3.25 -20.96
N TYR A 203 3.60 -4.10 -21.83
CA TYR A 203 4.20 -5.37 -21.43
C TYR A 203 5.38 -5.15 -20.48
N ARG A 204 6.28 -4.22 -20.77
CA ARG A 204 7.42 -3.83 -19.92
C ARG A 204 6.97 -3.34 -18.56
N GLN A 205 5.97 -2.45 -18.51
CA GLN A 205 5.41 -1.95 -17.26
C GLN A 205 4.83 -3.09 -16.41
N GLN A 206 4.09 -4.03 -17.03
CA GLN A 206 3.55 -5.20 -16.35
C GLN A 206 4.66 -6.09 -15.80
N LEU A 207 5.71 -6.33 -16.58
CA LEU A 207 6.85 -7.15 -16.17
C LEU A 207 7.58 -6.55 -14.97
N ILE A 208 7.87 -5.25 -14.98
CA ILE A 208 8.49 -4.51 -13.88
C ILE A 208 7.61 -4.56 -12.63
N SER A 209 6.31 -4.28 -12.77
CA SER A 209 5.36 -4.30 -11.67
C SER A 209 5.27 -5.69 -11.04
N GLN A 210 5.18 -6.75 -11.85
CA GLN A 210 5.11 -8.12 -11.34
C GLN A 210 6.41 -8.57 -10.67
N GLN A 211 7.57 -8.20 -11.22
CA GLN A 211 8.87 -8.52 -10.62
C GLN A 211 9.04 -7.80 -9.26
N SER A 212 8.70 -6.51 -9.20
CA SER A 212 8.68 -5.75 -7.95
C SER A 212 7.73 -6.36 -6.90
N ALA A 213 6.55 -6.85 -7.31
CA ALA A 213 5.59 -7.50 -6.43
C ALA A 213 6.10 -8.84 -5.90
N ARG A 214 6.62 -9.69 -6.80
CA ARG A 214 7.11 -11.04 -6.48
C ARG A 214 8.31 -10.99 -5.54
N CYS A 215 9.25 -10.08 -5.83
CA CYS A 215 10.48 -9.88 -5.07
C CYS A 215 10.27 -9.01 -3.82
N GLN A 216 9.08 -8.42 -3.63
CA GLN A 216 8.80 -7.46 -2.55
C GLN A 216 9.92 -6.43 -2.42
N CYS A 217 10.20 -5.71 -3.51
CA CYS A 217 11.31 -4.77 -3.59
C CYS A 217 10.91 -3.46 -4.27
N GLY A 218 11.70 -2.41 -4.06
CA GLY A 218 11.75 -1.27 -4.95
C GLY A 218 12.40 -1.68 -6.26
N TYR A 219 11.92 -1.18 -7.39
CA TYR A 219 12.45 -1.50 -8.70
C TYR A 219 12.60 -0.22 -9.53
N VAL A 220 13.82 0.09 -9.95
CA VAL A 220 14.15 1.27 -10.74
C VAL A 220 14.60 0.80 -12.11
N TYR A 221 13.74 1.00 -13.11
CA TYR A 221 14.02 0.67 -14.50
C TYR A 221 14.33 1.95 -15.28
N VAL A 222 15.48 1.99 -15.95
CA VAL A 222 15.94 3.15 -16.71
C VAL A 222 16.38 2.71 -18.09
N SER A 223 15.74 3.22 -19.16
CA SER A 223 16.05 2.80 -20.52
C SER A 223 16.69 3.92 -21.33
N ALA A 224 17.53 3.55 -22.31
CA ALA A 224 18.12 4.45 -23.28
C ALA A 224 17.06 5.25 -24.05
N GLY A 225 17.37 6.49 -24.35
CA GLY A 225 16.47 7.42 -25.02
C GLY A 225 17.05 8.02 -26.28
N MET A 226 16.64 9.25 -26.54
CA MET A 226 17.09 10.00 -27.70
C MET A 226 18.62 10.17 -27.71
N GLY A 227 19.21 9.93 -28.83
CA GLY A 227 20.68 9.93 -29.02
C GLY A 227 21.26 8.58 -29.39
N GLU A 228 20.51 7.52 -29.24
CA GLU A 228 20.78 6.22 -29.85
C GLU A 228 20.57 6.26 -31.38
N SER A 229 21.21 5.36 -32.12
CA SER A 229 21.04 5.30 -33.57
C SER A 229 19.59 4.99 -33.96
N SER A 230 19.09 5.74 -34.92
CA SER A 230 17.76 5.55 -35.54
C SER A 230 17.83 4.80 -36.86
N SER A 231 18.92 4.03 -37.12
CA SER A 231 19.09 3.29 -38.39
C SER A 231 17.93 2.33 -38.64
N ASP A 232 17.52 1.55 -37.59
CA ASP A 232 16.45 0.57 -37.67
C ASP A 232 15.53 0.61 -36.46
N LEU A 233 15.93 1.24 -35.35
CA LEU A 233 15.27 1.18 -34.06
C LEU A 233 14.98 2.58 -33.51
N VAL A 234 14.03 2.64 -32.56
CA VAL A 234 13.74 3.84 -31.79
C VAL A 234 13.81 3.52 -30.30
N PHE A 235 14.43 4.39 -29.53
CA PHE A 235 14.54 4.30 -28.06
C PHE A 235 13.84 5.49 -27.43
N SER A 236 12.93 5.23 -26.50
CA SER A 236 12.06 6.27 -25.96
C SER A 236 12.57 6.91 -24.66
N GLY A 237 13.52 6.31 -23.97
CA GLY A 237 13.89 6.72 -22.62
C GLY A 237 12.86 6.35 -21.55
N HIS A 238 11.96 5.41 -21.86
CA HIS A 238 10.92 4.98 -20.94
C HIS A 238 11.53 4.45 -19.64
N SER A 239 11.19 5.10 -18.52
CA SER A 239 11.65 4.75 -17.18
C SER A 239 10.48 4.50 -16.25
N VAL A 240 10.63 3.54 -15.33
CA VAL A 240 9.59 3.15 -14.37
C VAL A 240 10.23 2.96 -13.01
N ILE A 241 9.63 3.55 -11.97
CA ILE A 241 9.95 3.26 -10.57
C ILE A 241 8.74 2.60 -9.94
N ALA A 242 8.93 1.38 -9.43
CA ALA A 242 7.88 0.60 -8.78
C ALA A 242 8.31 0.15 -7.38
N SER A 243 7.35 -0.13 -6.49
CA SER A 243 7.60 -0.72 -5.19
C SER A 243 6.49 -1.70 -4.81
N CYS A 244 6.87 -2.92 -4.47
CA CYS A 244 5.95 -3.99 -4.09
C CYS A 244 4.75 -4.12 -5.05
N GLY A 245 5.01 -4.05 -6.36
CA GLY A 245 4.02 -4.18 -7.43
C GLY A 245 3.25 -2.91 -7.79
N THR A 246 3.46 -1.81 -7.08
CA THR A 246 2.82 -0.53 -7.40
C THR A 246 3.79 0.34 -8.19
N VAL A 247 3.40 0.79 -9.38
CA VAL A 247 4.14 1.81 -10.12
C VAL A 247 3.99 3.14 -9.39
N ILE A 248 5.11 3.69 -8.90
CA ILE A 248 5.16 4.97 -8.17
C ILE A 248 5.29 6.13 -9.15
N ARG A 249 6.19 5.96 -10.14
CA ARG A 249 6.47 6.93 -11.20
C ARG A 249 6.71 6.21 -12.51
N GLU A 250 6.30 6.84 -13.59
CA GLU A 250 6.54 6.40 -14.96
C GLU A 250 6.78 7.62 -15.84
N SER A 251 7.78 7.56 -16.72
CA SER A 251 8.04 8.62 -17.68
C SER A 251 7.15 8.50 -18.90
N GLU A 252 6.86 9.63 -19.54
CA GLU A 252 6.13 9.62 -20.82
C GLU A 252 6.96 9.00 -21.96
N GLY A 253 8.29 9.10 -21.85
CA GLY A 253 9.20 8.70 -22.91
C GLY A 253 9.29 9.73 -24.05
N TYR A 254 10.11 9.44 -25.07
CA TYR A 254 10.32 10.26 -26.27
C TYR A 254 10.76 11.70 -26.00
N LEU A 255 11.50 11.92 -24.90
CA LEU A 255 12.02 13.22 -24.53
C LEU A 255 13.32 13.52 -25.25
N ALA A 256 13.45 14.74 -25.77
CA ALA A 256 14.63 15.18 -26.54
C ALA A 256 15.81 15.58 -25.65
N ASP A 257 15.52 16.10 -24.46
CA ASP A 257 16.52 16.62 -23.52
C ASP A 257 16.85 15.59 -22.43
N ASN A 258 17.88 15.90 -21.65
CA ASN A 258 18.18 15.15 -20.44
C ASN A 258 16.95 15.12 -19.52
N TYR A 259 16.66 13.95 -18.94
CA TYR A 259 15.50 13.77 -18.09
C TYR A 259 15.86 13.01 -16.82
N LEU A 260 15.54 13.61 -15.68
CA LEU A 260 15.69 12.99 -14.36
C LEU A 260 14.32 12.80 -13.70
N MET A 261 13.92 11.55 -13.55
CA MET A 261 12.71 11.17 -12.79
C MET A 261 13.12 10.71 -11.40
N THR A 262 12.46 11.24 -10.37
CA THR A 262 12.72 10.88 -8.97
C THR A 262 11.49 10.28 -8.30
N ALA A 263 11.70 9.41 -7.31
CA ALA A 263 10.66 8.94 -6.41
C ALA A 263 11.28 8.43 -5.11
N ASP A 264 10.50 8.44 -4.04
CA ASP A 264 10.88 7.88 -2.75
C ASP A 264 10.36 6.44 -2.61
N ILE A 265 11.25 5.50 -2.32
CA ILE A 265 10.93 4.09 -2.02
C ILE A 265 10.90 3.91 -0.51
N ASP A 266 9.81 3.34 0.00
CA ASP A 266 9.63 3.06 1.42
C ASP A 266 10.24 1.69 1.80
N ILE A 267 11.43 1.71 2.41
CA ILE A 267 12.16 0.51 2.84
C ILE A 267 11.47 -0.20 4.00
N ASP A 268 10.86 0.55 4.91
CA ASP A 268 10.14 -0.05 6.05
C ASP A 268 8.93 -0.87 5.58
N ARG A 269 8.25 -0.42 4.51
CA ARG A 269 7.18 -1.19 3.87
C ARG A 269 7.70 -2.52 3.33
N ILE A 270 8.82 -2.49 2.62
CA ILE A 270 9.46 -3.68 2.04
C ILE A 270 9.82 -4.66 3.17
N ARG A 271 10.47 -4.17 4.22
CA ARG A 271 10.86 -4.98 5.39
C ARG A 271 9.65 -5.57 6.11
N ALA A 272 8.59 -4.78 6.30
CA ALA A 272 7.35 -5.22 6.96
C ALA A 272 6.61 -6.30 6.15
N ASP A 273 6.54 -6.16 4.83
CA ASP A 273 5.90 -7.15 3.97
C ASP A 273 6.71 -8.46 3.93
N ARG A 274 8.04 -8.40 3.80
CA ARG A 274 8.92 -9.59 3.84
C ARG A 274 8.87 -10.32 5.18
N MET A 275 8.85 -9.60 6.30
CA MET A 275 8.79 -10.18 7.64
C MET A 275 7.51 -10.99 7.87
N LYS A 276 6.40 -10.62 7.24
CA LYS A 276 5.10 -11.30 7.37
C LYS A 276 4.94 -12.50 6.41
N GLN A 277 5.82 -12.65 5.43
CA GLN A 277 5.70 -13.66 4.40
C GLN A 277 6.73 -14.79 4.56
N SER A 278 6.32 -15.89 5.20
CA SER A 278 7.20 -17.05 5.45
C SER A 278 7.80 -17.64 4.17
N SER A 279 7.04 -17.71 3.08
CA SER A 279 7.51 -18.22 1.79
C SER A 279 8.69 -17.44 1.22
N PHE A 280 8.86 -16.15 1.57
CA PHE A 280 10.02 -15.38 1.17
C PHE A 280 11.30 -15.91 1.85
N ALA A 281 11.23 -16.15 3.16
CA ALA A 281 12.33 -16.75 3.92
C ALA A 281 12.64 -18.18 3.47
N ASP A 282 11.60 -18.99 3.15
CA ASP A 282 11.77 -20.33 2.63
C ASP A 282 12.49 -20.35 1.28
N CYS A 283 12.13 -19.42 0.37
CA CYS A 283 12.83 -19.24 -0.91
C CYS A 283 14.30 -18.85 -0.71
N ALA A 284 14.59 -17.95 0.22
CA ALA A 284 15.96 -17.55 0.55
C ALA A 284 16.79 -18.76 1.02
N ALA A 285 16.22 -19.60 1.89
CA ALA A 285 16.88 -20.81 2.36
C ALA A 285 17.17 -21.80 1.21
N GLN A 286 16.21 -21.97 0.27
CA GLN A 286 16.39 -22.82 -0.91
C GLN A 286 17.49 -22.31 -1.85
N VAL A 287 17.51 -21.01 -2.13
CA VAL A 287 18.55 -20.39 -2.97
C VAL A 287 19.93 -20.59 -2.39
N ARG A 288 20.12 -20.33 -1.09
CA ARG A 288 21.40 -20.57 -0.39
C ARG A 288 21.84 -22.02 -0.47
N ALA A 289 20.91 -22.96 -0.29
CA ALA A 289 21.21 -24.39 -0.39
C ALA A 289 21.63 -24.82 -1.79
N MET A 290 21.01 -24.24 -2.85
CA MET A 290 21.37 -24.55 -4.25
C MET A 290 22.72 -23.94 -4.66
N TRP A 291 23.00 -22.74 -4.22
CA TRP A 291 24.15 -21.98 -4.70
C TRP A 291 25.43 -22.25 -3.93
N LYS A 292 25.33 -22.75 -2.69
CA LYS A 292 26.46 -23.07 -1.79
C LYS A 292 27.44 -21.92 -1.56
N GLN A 293 27.03 -20.69 -1.85
CA GLN A 293 27.81 -19.47 -1.69
C GLN A 293 26.97 -18.43 -0.98
N GLU A 294 27.60 -17.65 -0.11
CA GLU A 294 27.00 -16.43 0.45
C GLU A 294 27.05 -15.31 -0.60
N PRO A 295 26.06 -14.39 -0.62
CA PRO A 295 26.07 -13.26 -1.53
C PRO A 295 27.29 -12.36 -1.27
N ASN A 296 27.85 -11.81 -2.34
CA ASN A 296 28.91 -10.80 -2.21
C ASN A 296 28.28 -9.48 -1.75
N ILE A 297 28.48 -9.13 -0.49
CA ILE A 297 28.01 -7.85 0.08
C ILE A 297 29.16 -6.84 0.00
N LEU A 298 28.96 -5.84 -0.85
CA LEU A 298 29.88 -4.73 -1.04
C LEU A 298 29.38 -3.51 -0.27
N ARG A 299 30.16 -3.02 0.69
CA ARG A 299 29.78 -1.88 1.52
C ARG A 299 30.24 -0.57 0.93
N THR A 300 29.41 0.44 1.08
CA THR A 300 29.69 1.82 0.71
C THR A 300 29.57 2.71 1.93
N MET A 301 30.35 3.77 1.97
CA MET A 301 30.33 4.77 3.04
C MET A 301 29.21 5.82 2.88
N GLU A 302 28.37 5.68 1.86
CA GLU A 302 27.27 6.62 1.61
C GLU A 302 25.98 6.17 2.32
N ASN A 303 25.20 7.16 2.76
CA ASN A 303 23.86 6.94 3.30
C ASN A 303 22.82 7.02 2.17
N ALA A 304 21.83 6.15 2.19
CA ALA A 304 20.75 6.15 1.19
C ALA A 304 19.42 6.71 1.74
N LEU A 305 19.19 6.67 3.05
CA LEU A 305 17.96 7.16 3.64
C LEU A 305 17.82 8.68 3.48
N LEU A 306 16.63 9.10 3.08
CA LEU A 306 16.29 10.51 2.92
C LEU A 306 16.41 11.23 4.28
N PRO A 307 17.13 12.38 4.35
CA PRO A 307 17.22 13.17 5.57
C PRO A 307 15.84 13.64 6.07
N ASP A 308 15.69 13.82 7.39
CA ASP A 308 14.40 14.20 7.99
C ASP A 308 13.93 15.61 7.60
N ASP A 309 14.85 16.51 7.25
CA ASP A 309 14.58 17.87 6.78
C ASP A 309 14.22 17.94 5.29
N ALA A 310 14.51 16.91 4.51
CA ALA A 310 14.13 16.87 3.12
C ALA A 310 12.62 16.62 2.94
N ALA A 311 11.99 17.41 2.09
CA ALA A 311 10.59 17.18 1.72
C ALA A 311 10.44 15.86 0.96
N PRO A 312 9.59 14.92 1.40
CA PRO A 312 9.42 13.65 0.71
C PRO A 312 8.68 13.83 -0.63
N ASP A 313 9.15 13.13 -1.66
CA ASP A 313 8.43 12.91 -2.93
C ASP A 313 7.67 11.57 -2.87
N TYR A 314 6.99 11.36 -1.76
CA TYR A 314 6.20 10.17 -1.47
C TYR A 314 4.72 10.52 -1.46
N ARG A 315 3.94 9.94 -2.39
CA ARG A 315 2.50 10.18 -2.46
C ARG A 315 1.78 9.41 -1.36
N VAL A 316 1.32 10.13 -0.36
CA VAL A 316 0.52 9.58 0.74
C VAL A 316 -0.96 9.81 0.46
N SER A 317 -1.74 8.74 0.35
CA SER A 317 -3.19 8.87 0.19
C SER A 317 -3.85 9.21 1.52
N LYS A 318 -4.71 10.25 1.56
CA LYS A 318 -5.57 10.56 2.71
C LYS A 318 -6.48 9.38 3.07
N HIS A 319 -6.93 8.65 2.05
CA HIS A 319 -7.87 7.54 2.19
C HIS A 319 -7.27 6.25 1.61
N PRO A 320 -6.37 5.58 2.34
CA PRO A 320 -5.59 4.45 1.79
C PRO A 320 -6.44 3.22 1.41
N PHE A 321 -7.67 3.13 1.91
CA PHE A 321 -8.62 2.08 1.55
C PHE A 321 -9.43 2.40 0.28
N ILE A 322 -9.40 3.65 -0.21
CA ILE A 322 -10.27 4.14 -1.28
C ILE A 322 -9.43 4.48 -2.51
N PRO A 323 -9.69 3.89 -3.69
CA PRO A 323 -9.03 4.32 -4.92
C PRO A 323 -9.32 5.78 -5.25
N SER A 324 -8.30 6.50 -5.72
CA SER A 324 -8.43 7.91 -6.10
C SER A 324 -9.28 8.10 -7.35
N ASP A 325 -9.16 7.22 -8.35
CA ASP A 325 -9.95 7.32 -9.57
C ASP A 325 -11.37 6.76 -9.40
N LYS A 326 -12.33 7.37 -10.10
CA LYS A 326 -13.76 7.07 -9.97
C LYS A 326 -14.10 5.65 -10.44
N ALA A 327 -13.54 5.20 -11.56
CA ALA A 327 -13.86 3.92 -12.16
C ALA A 327 -13.39 2.75 -11.28
N SER A 328 -12.13 2.78 -10.83
CA SER A 328 -11.60 1.78 -9.89
C SER A 328 -12.34 1.79 -8.56
N ARG A 329 -12.76 2.96 -8.07
CA ARG A 329 -13.54 3.09 -6.84
C ARG A 329 -14.91 2.42 -6.98
N GLN A 330 -15.66 2.70 -8.05
CA GLN A 330 -16.95 2.06 -8.31
C GLN A 330 -16.82 0.54 -8.42
N LEU A 331 -15.84 0.06 -9.20
CA LEU A 331 -15.58 -1.36 -9.34
C LEU A 331 -15.26 -2.02 -7.98
N ARG A 332 -14.39 -1.41 -7.19
CA ARG A 332 -14.01 -1.92 -5.86
C ARG A 332 -15.20 -1.93 -4.91
N CYS A 333 -16.01 -0.88 -4.86
CA CYS A 333 -17.21 -0.84 -4.02
C CYS A 333 -18.24 -1.91 -4.41
N ALA A 334 -18.45 -2.13 -5.70
CA ALA A 334 -19.30 -3.22 -6.19
C ALA A 334 -18.77 -4.61 -5.78
N GLN A 335 -17.45 -4.81 -5.86
CA GLN A 335 -16.80 -6.04 -5.41
C GLN A 335 -16.94 -6.25 -3.89
N ILE A 336 -16.81 -5.20 -3.08
CA ILE A 336 -16.99 -5.27 -1.62
C ILE A 336 -18.38 -5.76 -1.28
N LEU A 337 -19.42 -5.14 -1.84
CA LEU A 337 -20.80 -5.55 -1.62
C LEU A 337 -21.06 -6.99 -2.12
N ALA A 338 -20.42 -7.40 -3.22
CA ALA A 338 -20.50 -8.78 -3.70
C ALA A 338 -19.83 -9.78 -2.75
N MET A 339 -18.66 -9.44 -2.19
CA MET A 339 -17.97 -10.29 -1.21
C MET A 339 -18.79 -10.44 0.08
N GLN A 340 -19.34 -9.34 0.61
CA GLN A 340 -20.22 -9.34 1.78
C GLN A 340 -21.44 -10.24 1.53
N ALA A 341 -22.12 -10.04 0.41
CA ALA A 341 -23.32 -10.80 0.04
C ALA A 341 -23.03 -12.30 -0.17
N THR A 342 -21.93 -12.64 -0.86
CA THR A 342 -21.55 -14.04 -1.10
C THR A 342 -21.25 -14.78 0.20
N ALA A 343 -20.51 -14.15 1.11
CA ALA A 343 -20.19 -14.74 2.39
C ALA A 343 -21.45 -14.93 3.28
N LEU A 344 -22.33 -13.93 3.28
CA LEU A 344 -23.61 -14.02 3.99
C LEU A 344 -24.55 -15.06 3.35
N ALA A 345 -24.65 -15.12 2.02
CA ALA A 345 -25.44 -16.11 1.31
C ALA A 345 -25.04 -17.54 1.69
N ARG A 346 -23.72 -17.80 1.76
CA ARG A 346 -23.23 -19.11 2.24
C ARG A 346 -23.69 -19.42 3.67
N ARG A 347 -23.67 -18.43 4.56
CA ARG A 347 -24.15 -18.60 5.95
C ARG A 347 -25.65 -18.87 5.97
N LEU A 348 -26.44 -18.10 5.23
CA LEU A 348 -27.88 -18.27 5.14
C LEU A 348 -28.31 -19.62 4.57
N ALA A 349 -27.59 -20.12 3.57
CA ALA A 349 -27.87 -21.43 2.96
C ALA A 349 -27.79 -22.60 3.97
N VAL A 350 -27.03 -22.47 5.06
CA VAL A 350 -26.88 -23.52 6.09
C VAL A 350 -27.64 -23.22 7.37
N THR A 351 -28.23 -22.02 7.52
CA THR A 351 -28.98 -21.59 8.73
C THR A 351 -30.46 -21.32 8.48
N GLY A 352 -31.04 -21.89 7.42
CA GLY A 352 -32.48 -21.79 7.14
C GLY A 352 -32.91 -20.52 6.37
N GLY A 353 -31.97 -19.68 5.88
CA GLY A 353 -32.26 -18.61 4.94
C GLY A 353 -32.94 -17.38 5.49
N LYS A 354 -33.06 -17.22 6.81
CA LYS A 354 -33.68 -16.06 7.46
C LYS A 354 -32.69 -15.25 8.26
N VAL A 355 -32.84 -13.93 8.25
CA VAL A 355 -31.95 -12.99 8.93
C VAL A 355 -32.75 -11.90 9.65
N VAL A 356 -32.31 -11.53 10.85
CA VAL A 356 -32.76 -10.36 11.60
C VAL A 356 -31.65 -9.32 11.62
N VAL A 357 -32.01 -8.07 11.38
CA VAL A 357 -31.06 -6.96 11.43
C VAL A 357 -31.70 -5.74 12.10
N GLY A 358 -30.95 -5.11 13.02
CA GLY A 358 -31.37 -3.84 13.63
C GLY A 358 -31.13 -2.70 12.65
N ILE A 359 -32.14 -1.90 12.36
CA ILE A 359 -32.06 -0.77 11.42
C ILE A 359 -32.20 0.53 12.21
N SER A 360 -31.10 1.26 12.33
CA SER A 360 -31.05 2.57 12.98
C SER A 360 -31.38 3.73 12.02
N GLY A 361 -31.27 3.50 10.71
CA GLY A 361 -31.32 4.56 9.69
C GLY A 361 -29.96 5.22 9.42
N GLY A 362 -28.89 4.70 10.03
CA GLY A 362 -27.49 5.11 9.78
C GLY A 362 -26.79 4.26 8.73
N LEU A 363 -25.56 4.67 8.37
CA LEU A 363 -24.77 4.06 7.27
C LEU A 363 -24.51 2.56 7.47
N ASP A 364 -24.15 2.13 8.67
CA ASP A 364 -23.71 0.75 8.93
C ASP A 364 -24.85 -0.25 8.82
N SER A 365 -26.00 0.08 9.42
CA SER A 365 -27.20 -0.74 9.29
C SER A 365 -27.72 -0.78 7.85
N THR A 366 -27.58 0.32 7.12
CA THR A 366 -27.91 0.40 5.69
C THR A 366 -27.03 -0.53 4.87
N LEU A 367 -25.71 -0.49 5.04
CA LEU A 367 -24.80 -1.38 4.32
C LEU A 367 -25.07 -2.86 4.63
N ALA A 368 -25.31 -3.19 5.90
CA ALA A 368 -25.66 -4.54 6.30
C ALA A 368 -26.96 -5.02 5.63
N LEU A 369 -27.98 -4.16 5.56
CA LEU A 369 -29.25 -4.47 4.92
C LEU A 369 -29.11 -4.66 3.40
N LEU A 370 -28.33 -3.82 2.72
CA LEU A 370 -28.02 -3.96 1.29
C LEU A 370 -27.29 -5.28 0.99
N ALA A 371 -26.34 -5.64 1.84
CA ALA A 371 -25.63 -6.93 1.74
C ALA A 371 -26.59 -8.12 1.97
N ALA A 372 -27.53 -7.99 2.92
CA ALA A 372 -28.55 -9.00 3.17
C ALA A 372 -29.51 -9.15 1.98
N CYS A 373 -30.00 -8.06 1.39
CA CYS A 373 -30.85 -8.10 0.19
C CYS A 373 -30.15 -8.82 -0.94
N LYS A 374 -28.90 -8.43 -1.24
CA LYS A 374 -28.13 -9.08 -2.29
C LYS A 374 -27.87 -10.57 -1.99
N ALA A 375 -27.66 -10.95 -0.73
CA ALA A 375 -27.43 -12.33 -0.34
C ALA A 375 -28.67 -13.22 -0.55
N VAL A 376 -29.86 -12.74 -0.16
CA VAL A 376 -31.11 -13.51 -0.38
C VAL A 376 -31.50 -13.55 -1.85
N ASP A 377 -31.25 -12.47 -2.62
CA ASP A 377 -31.46 -12.44 -4.06
C ASP A 377 -30.56 -13.49 -4.76
N MET A 378 -29.30 -13.63 -4.35
CA MET A 378 -28.38 -14.67 -4.86
C MET A 378 -28.84 -16.09 -4.56
N LEU A 379 -29.58 -16.30 -3.48
CA LEU A 379 -30.16 -17.59 -3.10
C LEU A 379 -31.54 -17.82 -3.70
N HIS A 380 -32.05 -16.88 -4.50
CA HIS A 380 -33.43 -16.89 -5.02
C HIS A 380 -34.49 -16.99 -3.92
N LEU A 381 -34.19 -16.43 -2.74
CA LEU A 381 -35.10 -16.33 -1.63
C LEU A 381 -35.84 -14.98 -1.65
N PRO A 382 -37.07 -14.92 -1.14
CA PRO A 382 -37.78 -13.65 -1.08
C PRO A 382 -37.13 -12.72 -0.04
N ARG A 383 -37.08 -11.43 -0.34
CA ARG A 383 -36.53 -10.42 0.58
C ARG A 383 -37.29 -10.33 1.89
N THR A 384 -38.54 -10.86 1.98
CA THR A 384 -39.30 -11.02 3.20
C THR A 384 -38.65 -11.99 4.21
N ASN A 385 -37.67 -12.78 3.82
CA ASN A 385 -36.80 -13.56 4.70
C ASN A 385 -35.87 -12.69 5.56
N ILE A 386 -35.73 -11.41 5.21
CA ILE A 386 -35.02 -10.42 6.00
C ILE A 386 -36.05 -9.70 6.88
N LEU A 387 -35.87 -9.76 8.20
CA LEU A 387 -36.63 -8.97 9.13
C LEU A 387 -35.79 -7.80 9.65
N GLY A 388 -36.07 -6.61 9.15
CA GLY A 388 -35.51 -5.38 9.69
C GLY A 388 -36.33 -4.93 10.92
N ILE A 389 -35.60 -4.59 11.99
CA ILE A 389 -36.26 -4.14 13.25
C ILE A 389 -35.72 -2.76 13.59
N THR A 390 -36.60 -1.76 13.67
CA THR A 390 -36.28 -0.47 14.27
C THR A 390 -36.72 -0.45 15.73
N MET A 391 -35.85 0.07 16.60
CA MET A 391 -36.04 0.05 18.05
C MET A 391 -35.84 1.47 18.62
N PRO A 392 -36.84 2.37 18.41
CA PRO A 392 -36.73 3.72 18.91
C PRO A 392 -36.59 3.77 20.43
N CYS A 393 -35.69 4.65 20.89
CA CYS A 393 -35.43 4.94 22.29
C CYS A 393 -35.14 6.45 22.46
N PHE A 394 -34.57 6.86 23.58
CA PHE A 394 -34.41 8.26 23.97
C PHE A 394 -33.57 9.13 22.97
N GLY A 395 -32.62 8.54 22.27
CA GLY A 395 -31.74 9.25 21.33
C GLY A 395 -32.15 9.18 19.86
N THR A 396 -33.27 8.51 19.54
CA THR A 396 -33.69 8.35 18.12
C THR A 396 -34.28 9.66 17.61
N THR A 397 -33.73 10.17 16.48
CA THR A 397 -34.23 11.37 15.83
C THR A 397 -35.32 11.04 14.79
N ASP A 398 -36.21 11.99 14.51
CA ASP A 398 -37.27 11.81 13.49
C ASP A 398 -36.68 11.44 12.13
N ARG A 399 -35.57 12.04 11.74
CA ARG A 399 -34.90 11.80 10.45
C ARG A 399 -34.39 10.37 10.31
N THR A 400 -33.66 9.87 11.31
CA THR A 400 -33.11 8.51 11.28
C THR A 400 -34.22 7.48 11.40
N TYR A 401 -35.26 7.77 12.19
CA TYR A 401 -36.44 6.94 12.29
C TYR A 401 -37.16 6.75 10.94
N HIS A 402 -37.44 7.86 10.21
CA HIS A 402 -38.06 7.79 8.90
C HIS A 402 -37.15 7.13 7.86
N ASN A 403 -35.86 7.45 7.86
CA ASN A 403 -34.88 6.79 6.99
C ASN A 403 -34.89 5.25 7.18
N ALA A 404 -35.04 4.76 8.42
CA ALA A 404 -35.10 3.32 8.69
C ALA A 404 -36.35 2.66 8.10
N LEU A 405 -37.51 3.28 8.28
CA LEU A 405 -38.79 2.75 7.77
C LEU A 405 -38.85 2.79 6.25
N ASP A 406 -38.43 3.92 5.63
CA ASP A 406 -38.45 4.12 4.20
C ASP A 406 -37.49 3.16 3.51
N LEU A 407 -36.30 2.94 4.09
CA LEU A 407 -35.33 2.00 3.57
C LEU A 407 -35.85 0.57 3.56
N MET A 408 -36.44 0.10 4.67
CA MET A 408 -37.01 -1.24 4.77
C MET A 408 -38.16 -1.42 3.77
N THR A 409 -39.02 -0.42 3.64
CA THR A 409 -40.18 -0.44 2.73
C THR A 409 -39.70 -0.47 1.25
N SER A 410 -38.77 0.41 0.87
CA SER A 410 -38.29 0.52 -0.51
C SER A 410 -37.49 -0.70 -0.97
N LEU A 411 -36.84 -1.42 -0.04
CA LEU A 411 -36.12 -2.66 -0.31
C LEU A 411 -37.04 -3.90 -0.33
N GLY A 412 -38.30 -3.78 0.13
CA GLY A 412 -39.26 -4.88 0.16
C GLY A 412 -38.94 -5.95 1.21
N VAL A 413 -38.29 -5.59 2.31
CA VAL A 413 -38.01 -6.49 3.44
C VAL A 413 -39.16 -6.49 4.47
N SER A 414 -39.26 -7.56 5.24
CA SER A 414 -40.16 -7.57 6.39
C SER A 414 -39.70 -6.56 7.43
N GLN A 415 -40.63 -5.80 8.01
CA GLN A 415 -40.30 -4.76 8.97
C GLN A 415 -41.06 -4.89 10.28
N ARG A 416 -40.43 -4.48 11.37
CA ARG A 416 -41.03 -4.43 12.68
C ARG A 416 -40.52 -3.24 13.48
N GLU A 417 -41.42 -2.55 14.17
CA GLU A 417 -41.07 -1.53 15.15
C GLU A 417 -41.24 -2.10 16.54
N ILE A 418 -40.23 -1.94 17.39
CA ILE A 418 -40.26 -2.38 18.80
C ILE A 418 -39.68 -1.25 19.66
N PRO A 419 -40.51 -0.33 20.19
CA PRO A 419 -40.05 0.70 21.11
C PRO A 419 -39.53 0.10 22.40
N ILE A 420 -38.28 0.41 22.79
CA ILE A 420 -37.60 -0.22 23.94
C ILE A 420 -37.57 0.66 25.21
N HIS A 421 -38.03 1.89 25.15
CA HIS A 421 -37.91 2.85 26.25
C HIS A 421 -38.53 2.37 27.57
N LYS A 422 -39.61 1.57 27.53
CA LYS A 422 -40.25 1.00 28.74
C LYS A 422 -39.37 -0.05 29.42
N ALA A 423 -38.77 -0.94 28.63
CA ALA A 423 -37.88 -1.98 29.13
C ALA A 423 -36.59 -1.35 29.70
N VAL A 424 -36.02 -0.35 29.00
CA VAL A 424 -34.85 0.37 29.50
C VAL A 424 -35.13 1.11 30.80
N ARG A 425 -36.29 1.79 30.94
CA ARG A 425 -36.67 2.44 32.21
C ARG A 425 -36.85 1.43 33.35
N GLN A 426 -37.47 0.28 33.08
CA GLN A 426 -37.56 -0.76 34.08
C GLN A 426 -36.18 -1.24 34.52
N HIS A 427 -35.26 -1.43 33.56
CA HIS A 427 -33.88 -1.82 33.85
C HIS A 427 -33.13 -0.75 34.65
N PHE A 428 -33.31 0.56 34.35
CA PHE A 428 -32.75 1.64 35.16
C PHE A 428 -33.25 1.57 36.61
N ALA A 429 -34.55 1.37 36.82
CA ALA A 429 -35.10 1.22 38.15
C ALA A 429 -34.53 0.01 38.91
N ASP A 430 -34.37 -1.13 38.22
CA ASP A 430 -33.85 -2.37 38.82
C ASP A 430 -32.41 -2.25 39.29
N ILE A 431 -31.57 -1.47 38.55
CA ILE A 431 -30.16 -1.25 38.91
C ILE A 431 -29.91 0.04 39.71
N GLY A 432 -30.95 0.82 40.00
CA GLY A 432 -30.85 2.08 40.74
C GLY A 432 -30.16 3.20 39.96
N HIS A 433 -30.27 3.21 38.61
CA HIS A 433 -29.73 4.25 37.75
C HIS A 433 -30.71 5.40 37.57
N ASP A 434 -30.25 6.64 37.73
CA ASP A 434 -31.06 7.83 37.48
C ASP A 434 -31.12 8.14 35.96
N GLU A 435 -32.35 8.25 35.42
CA GLU A 435 -32.55 8.57 33.99
C GLU A 435 -31.95 9.91 33.59
N SER A 436 -31.72 10.83 34.51
CA SER A 436 -31.04 12.11 34.26
C SER A 436 -29.50 11.99 34.16
N ASP A 437 -28.93 10.87 34.62
CA ASP A 437 -27.49 10.60 34.47
C ASP A 437 -27.21 9.97 33.11
N HIS A 438 -26.83 10.80 32.16
CA HIS A 438 -26.48 10.41 30.80
C HIS A 438 -25.06 9.81 30.69
N SER A 439 -24.64 9.00 31.66
CA SER A 439 -23.36 8.30 31.69
C SER A 439 -23.31 7.12 30.70
N VAL A 440 -22.13 6.46 30.62
CA VAL A 440 -21.94 5.23 29.85
C VAL A 440 -22.95 4.14 30.22
N THR A 441 -23.44 4.12 31.46
CA THR A 441 -24.52 3.18 31.90
C THR A 441 -25.81 3.42 31.14
N TYR A 442 -26.21 4.69 31.01
CA TYR A 442 -27.39 5.08 30.26
C TYR A 442 -27.36 4.62 28.79
N GLU A 443 -26.21 4.84 28.10
CA GLU A 443 -26.03 4.40 26.73
C GLU A 443 -26.00 2.87 26.59
N ASN A 444 -25.23 2.21 27.46
CA ASN A 444 -25.04 0.76 27.40
C ASN A 444 -26.32 -0.04 27.70
N CYS A 445 -27.20 0.44 28.57
CA CYS A 445 -28.49 -0.21 28.82
C CYS A 445 -29.36 -0.22 27.57
N GLN A 446 -29.44 0.87 26.84
CA GLN A 446 -30.19 0.94 25.59
C GLN A 446 -29.60 0.00 24.53
N ALA A 447 -28.27 -0.02 24.39
CA ALA A 447 -27.59 -0.87 23.40
C ALA A 447 -27.81 -2.36 23.70
N ARG A 448 -27.75 -2.78 24.98
CA ARG A 448 -27.98 -4.18 25.38
C ARG A 448 -29.42 -4.60 25.18
N GLU A 449 -30.40 -3.74 25.49
CA GLU A 449 -31.80 -4.02 25.25
C GLU A 449 -32.09 -4.25 23.76
N ARG A 450 -31.52 -3.42 22.87
CA ARG A 450 -31.63 -3.65 21.42
C ARG A 450 -31.08 -5.01 21.00
N THR A 451 -29.94 -5.40 21.52
CA THR A 451 -29.30 -6.69 21.17
C THR A 451 -30.14 -7.87 21.72
N GLN A 452 -30.64 -7.78 22.94
CA GLN A 452 -31.54 -8.80 23.54
C GLN A 452 -32.75 -9.02 22.66
N VAL A 453 -33.45 -7.93 22.28
CA VAL A 453 -34.64 -8.01 21.41
C VAL A 453 -34.31 -8.69 20.08
N LEU A 454 -33.19 -8.33 19.43
CA LEU A 454 -32.78 -8.93 18.15
C LEU A 454 -32.52 -10.44 18.28
N MET A 455 -31.83 -10.87 19.34
CA MET A 455 -31.49 -12.27 19.60
C MET A 455 -32.73 -13.10 19.88
N ASP A 456 -33.63 -12.60 20.72
CA ASP A 456 -34.87 -13.31 21.09
C ASP A 456 -35.85 -13.42 19.91
N VAL A 457 -35.97 -12.36 19.10
CA VAL A 457 -36.77 -12.40 17.87
C VAL A 457 -36.17 -13.39 16.87
N ALA A 458 -34.86 -13.41 16.72
CA ALA A 458 -34.19 -14.36 15.84
C ALA A 458 -34.42 -15.80 16.26
N ASN A 459 -34.34 -16.11 17.57
CA ASN A 459 -34.65 -17.41 18.12
C ASN A 459 -36.10 -17.81 17.80
N LYS A 460 -37.05 -16.87 17.97
CA LYS A 460 -38.48 -17.13 17.74
C LYS A 460 -38.81 -17.50 16.31
N ILE A 461 -38.11 -16.92 15.31
CA ILE A 461 -38.40 -17.14 13.88
C ILE A 461 -37.41 -18.07 13.19
N GLY A 462 -36.43 -18.60 13.91
CA GLY A 462 -35.38 -19.46 13.36
C GLY A 462 -34.48 -18.71 12.39
N ALA A 463 -34.00 -17.54 12.78
CA ALA A 463 -33.12 -16.66 11.97
C ALA A 463 -31.76 -16.46 12.64
N ILE A 464 -30.81 -15.89 11.90
CA ILE A 464 -29.56 -15.39 12.47
C ILE A 464 -29.62 -13.87 12.63
N VAL A 465 -28.92 -13.34 13.65
CA VAL A 465 -28.73 -11.90 13.84
C VAL A 465 -27.52 -11.41 13.04
N LEU A 466 -27.74 -10.40 12.19
CA LEU A 466 -26.69 -9.77 11.39
C LEU A 466 -26.12 -8.57 12.13
N GLY A 467 -24.80 -8.57 12.33
CA GLY A 467 -24.07 -7.47 12.93
C GLY A 467 -23.73 -6.37 11.92
N THR A 468 -23.83 -5.14 12.37
CA THR A 468 -23.65 -3.95 11.55
C THR A 468 -22.33 -3.21 11.78
N GLY A 469 -21.59 -3.52 12.87
CA GLY A 469 -20.35 -2.86 13.24
C GLY A 469 -19.27 -2.96 12.16
N ASP A 470 -18.63 -1.85 11.86
CA ASP A 470 -17.58 -1.74 10.84
C ASP A 470 -16.17 -1.93 11.40
N LEU A 471 -15.16 -1.97 10.51
CA LEU A 471 -13.77 -2.20 10.86
C LEU A 471 -13.19 -1.11 11.77
N SER A 472 -13.58 0.16 11.56
CA SER A 472 -13.06 1.31 12.31
C SER A 472 -13.61 1.36 13.74
N GLU A 473 -14.90 1.06 13.90
CA GLU A 473 -15.53 0.89 15.21
C GLU A 473 -14.89 -0.26 16.00
N ILE A 474 -14.66 -1.38 15.35
CA ILE A 474 -13.99 -2.54 15.92
C ILE A 474 -12.55 -2.19 16.33
N ALA A 475 -11.82 -1.42 15.52
CA ALA A 475 -10.46 -0.98 15.84
C ALA A 475 -10.41 -0.13 17.11
N LEU A 476 -11.33 0.84 17.23
CA LEU A 476 -11.43 1.75 18.37
C LEU A 476 -12.15 1.15 19.58
N GLY A 477 -12.78 -0.03 19.42
CA GLY A 477 -13.69 -0.59 20.39
C GLY A 477 -14.88 0.34 20.68
N TRP A 478 -15.30 1.09 19.66
CA TRP A 478 -16.47 1.99 19.73
C TRP A 478 -17.75 1.20 19.53
N CYS A 479 -18.07 0.41 20.52
CA CYS A 479 -19.25 -0.43 20.62
C CYS A 479 -19.49 -0.79 22.09
N THR A 480 -20.72 -1.08 22.45
CA THR A 480 -21.05 -1.58 23.79
C THR A 480 -20.73 -3.07 23.87
N TYR A 481 -19.88 -3.46 24.82
CA TYR A 481 -19.59 -4.87 25.07
C TYR A 481 -20.86 -5.65 25.40
N ASN A 482 -21.00 -6.80 24.77
CA ASN A 482 -22.17 -7.66 24.85
C ASN A 482 -23.50 -6.97 24.40
N ALA A 483 -23.37 -6.10 23.40
CA ALA A 483 -24.48 -5.43 22.73
C ALA A 483 -24.28 -5.37 21.21
N ASP A 484 -24.13 -4.19 20.64
CA ASP A 484 -24.00 -3.96 19.19
C ASP A 484 -22.77 -4.62 18.55
N HIS A 485 -21.73 -4.92 19.33
CA HIS A 485 -20.57 -5.67 18.82
C HIS A 485 -20.82 -7.19 18.69
N MET A 486 -21.90 -7.69 19.27
CA MET A 486 -22.28 -9.11 19.26
C MET A 486 -23.36 -9.39 18.23
N SER A 487 -23.14 -10.43 17.44
CA SER A 487 -24.09 -10.92 16.45
C SER A 487 -23.76 -12.36 16.09
N MET A 488 -24.54 -12.97 15.24
CA MET A 488 -24.26 -14.32 14.72
C MET A 488 -23.39 -14.25 13.45
N TYR A 489 -23.34 -13.08 12.77
CA TYR A 489 -22.46 -12.82 11.63
C TYR A 489 -22.24 -11.31 11.44
N GLY A 490 -20.99 -10.84 11.46
CA GLY A 490 -20.60 -9.44 11.29
C GLY A 490 -20.27 -9.13 9.83
N VAL A 491 -21.25 -8.69 9.04
CA VAL A 491 -21.08 -8.51 7.58
C VAL A 491 -20.20 -7.32 7.21
N ASN A 492 -20.15 -6.28 8.05
CA ASN A 492 -19.36 -5.07 7.81
C ASN A 492 -17.98 -5.09 8.47
N SER A 493 -17.64 -6.13 9.23
CA SER A 493 -16.43 -6.18 10.07
C SER A 493 -15.11 -5.99 9.33
N GLY A 494 -15.09 -6.13 8.01
CA GLY A 494 -13.93 -5.91 7.14
C GLY A 494 -13.96 -4.60 6.35
N VAL A 495 -14.97 -3.73 6.54
CA VAL A 495 -15.15 -2.48 5.79
C VAL A 495 -14.85 -1.28 6.70
N PRO A 496 -13.85 -0.44 6.43
CA PRO A 496 -13.60 0.76 7.22
C PRO A 496 -14.69 1.83 7.02
N LYS A 497 -14.95 2.64 8.04
CA LYS A 497 -16.02 3.66 8.08
C LYS A 497 -15.98 4.60 6.86
N THR A 498 -14.81 5.04 6.47
CA THR A 498 -14.64 5.94 5.31
C THR A 498 -15.07 5.27 4.00
N LEU A 499 -15.00 3.95 3.91
CA LEU A 499 -15.38 3.19 2.73
C LEU A 499 -16.86 2.82 2.69
N VAL A 500 -17.52 2.67 3.86
CA VAL A 500 -18.96 2.35 3.98
C VAL A 500 -19.80 3.30 3.13
N ARG A 501 -19.55 4.61 3.24
CA ARG A 501 -20.26 5.65 2.48
C ARG A 501 -20.18 5.44 0.97
N TRP A 502 -18.99 5.11 0.45
CA TRP A 502 -18.77 4.89 -0.99
C TRP A 502 -19.43 3.62 -1.50
N VAL A 503 -19.50 2.56 -0.68
CA VAL A 503 -20.19 1.32 -1.03
C VAL A 503 -21.70 1.57 -1.15
N ILE A 504 -22.31 2.31 -0.20
CA ILE A 504 -23.72 2.69 -0.25
C ILE A 504 -24.01 3.58 -1.46
N GLN A 505 -23.17 4.58 -1.74
CA GLN A 505 -23.32 5.44 -2.91
C GLN A 505 -23.29 4.65 -4.22
N THR A 506 -22.34 3.72 -4.34
CA THR A 506 -22.26 2.83 -5.53
C THR A 506 -23.48 1.91 -5.63
N ALA A 507 -24.02 1.44 -4.50
CA ALA A 507 -25.23 0.64 -4.48
C ALA A 507 -26.46 1.46 -4.92
N ALA A 508 -26.57 2.73 -4.53
CA ALA A 508 -27.64 3.63 -4.95
C ALA A 508 -27.67 3.89 -6.48
N GLU A 509 -26.51 3.76 -7.14
CA GLU A 509 -26.38 3.86 -8.60
C GLU A 509 -26.74 2.54 -9.32
N ASN A 510 -26.88 1.41 -8.59
CA ASN A 510 -27.15 0.09 -9.16
C ASN A 510 -28.64 -0.10 -9.40
N GLU A 511 -29.00 -0.71 -10.53
CA GLU A 511 -30.41 -1.00 -10.90
C GLU A 511 -31.14 -1.86 -9.84
N ALA A 512 -30.45 -2.80 -9.20
CA ALA A 512 -31.02 -3.68 -8.18
C ALA A 512 -31.58 -2.93 -6.95
N PHE A 513 -31.14 -1.68 -6.73
CA PHE A 513 -31.54 -0.82 -5.62
C PHE A 513 -32.15 0.51 -6.08
N SER A 514 -32.58 0.60 -7.34
CA SER A 514 -33.12 1.83 -7.93
C SER A 514 -34.34 2.39 -7.19
N SER A 515 -35.19 1.52 -6.67
CA SER A 515 -36.36 1.90 -5.84
C SER A 515 -35.99 2.58 -4.51
N SER A 516 -34.78 2.37 -4.02
CA SER A 516 -34.30 2.91 -2.75
C SER A 516 -33.37 4.10 -2.89
N ARG A 517 -33.13 4.59 -4.13
CA ARG A 517 -32.11 5.62 -4.42
C ARG A 517 -32.29 6.89 -3.59
N GLU A 518 -33.50 7.43 -3.52
CA GLU A 518 -33.79 8.67 -2.78
C GLU A 518 -33.53 8.49 -1.27
N CYS A 519 -33.99 7.37 -0.72
CA CYS A 519 -33.77 7.04 0.68
C CYS A 519 -32.27 6.84 1.00
N LEU A 520 -31.53 6.13 0.14
CA LEU A 520 -30.09 5.96 0.28
C LEU A 520 -29.35 7.30 0.23
N GLN A 521 -29.79 8.23 -0.62
CA GLN A 521 -29.22 9.58 -0.66
C GLN A 521 -29.52 10.36 0.62
N SER A 522 -30.75 10.29 1.16
CA SER A 522 -31.10 10.90 2.45
C SER A 522 -30.22 10.38 3.60
N ILE A 523 -29.94 9.08 3.61
CA ILE A 523 -29.05 8.45 4.61
C ILE A 523 -27.60 8.95 4.44
N LEU A 524 -27.11 9.03 3.20
CA LEU A 524 -25.78 9.59 2.89
C LEU A 524 -25.62 11.04 3.33
N ASP A 525 -26.67 11.83 3.32
CA ASP A 525 -26.69 13.22 3.73
C ASP A 525 -26.92 13.44 5.23
N THR A 526 -27.09 12.33 6.00
CA THR A 526 -27.30 12.38 7.46
C THR A 526 -25.95 12.36 8.19
N PRO A 527 -25.70 13.26 9.16
CA PRO A 527 -24.51 13.24 9.99
C PRO A 527 -24.40 11.95 10.83
N ILE A 528 -23.16 11.51 11.05
CA ILE A 528 -22.90 10.32 11.89
C ILE A 528 -23.05 10.68 13.36
N SER A 529 -23.99 10.02 14.05
CA SER A 529 -24.24 10.22 15.48
C SER A 529 -24.49 8.90 16.21
N PRO A 530 -24.20 8.82 17.53
CA PRO A 530 -24.38 7.58 18.29
C PRO A 530 -25.85 7.25 18.62
N GLU A 531 -26.82 8.19 18.44
CA GLU A 531 -28.27 8.04 18.68
C GLU A 531 -28.64 7.40 20.04
N LEU A 532 -27.84 7.60 21.06
CA LEU A 532 -28.04 7.07 22.40
C LEU A 532 -28.37 8.17 23.41
N LEU A 533 -27.98 9.41 23.15
CA LEU A 533 -28.29 10.59 23.97
C LEU A 533 -29.51 11.35 23.42
N PRO A 534 -30.37 11.89 24.28
CA PRO A 534 -31.49 12.71 23.83
C PRO A 534 -31.05 13.90 23.00
N PRO A 535 -31.77 14.29 21.95
CA PRO A 535 -31.49 15.53 21.20
C PRO A 535 -31.73 16.76 22.10
N ASP A 536 -31.19 17.91 21.67
CA ASP A 536 -31.48 19.21 22.33
C ASP A 536 -32.97 19.61 22.17
N GLU A 537 -33.37 20.69 22.84
CA GLU A 537 -34.73 21.21 22.76
C GLU A 537 -35.19 21.61 21.34
N LYS A 538 -34.26 21.73 20.40
CA LYS A 538 -34.51 22.04 18.99
C LYS A 538 -34.44 20.79 18.08
N GLY A 539 -34.24 19.61 18.66
CA GLY A 539 -34.11 18.34 17.91
C GLY A 539 -32.74 18.12 17.28
N ASN A 540 -31.72 18.92 17.64
CA ASN A 540 -30.36 18.73 17.11
C ASN A 540 -29.63 17.66 17.92
N ILE A 541 -28.73 16.96 17.24
CA ILE A 541 -27.85 15.96 17.84
C ILE A 541 -26.85 16.67 18.77
N LEU A 542 -26.89 16.36 20.08
CA LEU A 542 -26.01 16.95 21.09
C LEU A 542 -24.55 16.51 20.97
N GLN A 543 -24.30 15.33 20.42
CA GLN A 543 -22.94 14.75 20.35
C GLN A 543 -22.75 14.05 19.01
N GLN A 544 -21.76 14.49 18.25
CA GLN A 544 -21.28 13.75 17.09
C GLN A 544 -20.27 12.69 17.54
N THR A 545 -20.30 11.53 16.93
CA THR A 545 -19.36 10.43 17.24
C THR A 545 -17.90 10.90 17.12
N GLU A 546 -17.61 11.69 16.09
CA GLU A 546 -16.26 12.19 15.82
C GLU A 546 -15.74 13.21 16.86
N ASP A 547 -16.62 13.86 17.63
CA ASP A 547 -16.21 14.75 18.73
C ASP A 547 -15.58 13.95 19.89
N VAL A 548 -16.03 12.71 20.09
CA VAL A 548 -15.60 11.83 21.20
C VAL A 548 -14.45 10.95 20.81
N VAL A 549 -14.52 10.31 19.65
CA VAL A 549 -13.50 9.34 19.22
C VAL A 549 -12.47 9.95 18.31
N GLY A 550 -12.78 11.04 17.61
CA GLY A 550 -11.98 11.70 16.59
C GLY A 550 -12.42 11.35 15.17
N PRO A 551 -11.93 12.10 14.16
CA PRO A 551 -12.28 11.90 12.77
C PRO A 551 -11.93 10.50 12.26
N TYR A 552 -12.90 9.78 11.71
CA TYR A 552 -12.68 8.44 11.15
C TYR A 552 -11.66 8.43 10.01
N ALA A 553 -11.53 9.52 9.27
CA ALA A 553 -10.50 9.65 8.24
C ALA A 553 -9.08 9.48 8.81
N LEU A 554 -8.81 10.05 10.00
CA LEU A 554 -7.54 9.89 10.70
C LEU A 554 -7.38 8.47 11.26
N HIS A 555 -8.43 7.91 11.85
CA HIS A 555 -8.37 6.56 12.42
C HIS A 555 -8.16 5.47 11.37
N ASP A 556 -8.82 5.57 10.22
CA ASP A 556 -8.63 4.64 9.10
C ASP A 556 -7.21 4.78 8.54
N PHE A 557 -6.66 6.00 8.47
CA PHE A 557 -5.27 6.23 8.12
C PHE A 557 -4.31 5.57 9.12
N PHE A 558 -4.50 5.79 10.42
CA PHE A 558 -3.67 5.17 11.46
C PHE A 558 -3.77 3.64 11.42
N LEU A 559 -4.97 3.11 11.28
CA LEU A 559 -5.21 1.67 11.15
C LEU A 559 -4.42 1.07 9.97
N TYR A 560 -4.43 1.75 8.83
CA TYR A 560 -3.72 1.28 7.64
C TYR A 560 -2.20 1.27 7.86
N TYR A 561 -1.63 2.34 8.33
CA TYR A 561 -0.17 2.44 8.43
C TYR A 561 0.40 1.77 9.69
N ALA A 562 -0.23 1.91 10.84
CA ALA A 562 0.24 1.30 12.07
C ALA A 562 0.01 -0.21 12.12
N ILE A 563 -1.16 -0.69 11.67
CA ILE A 563 -1.53 -2.10 11.83
C ILE A 563 -1.15 -2.93 10.59
N ARG A 564 -1.43 -2.43 9.38
CA ARG A 564 -1.08 -3.16 8.16
C ARG A 564 0.43 -3.27 7.96
N PHE A 565 1.17 -2.20 8.17
CA PHE A 565 2.62 -2.15 7.94
C PHE A 565 3.44 -2.23 9.24
N GLY A 566 2.84 -1.97 10.41
CA GLY A 566 3.57 -1.97 11.68
C GLY A 566 4.49 -0.76 11.84
N TYR A 567 4.16 0.36 11.19
CA TYR A 567 4.99 1.56 11.30
C TYR A 567 4.99 2.12 12.72
N PRO A 568 6.13 2.66 13.18
CA PRO A 568 6.21 3.30 14.48
C PRO A 568 5.40 4.60 14.51
N PRO A 569 4.97 5.05 15.70
CA PRO A 569 4.13 6.25 15.88
C PRO A 569 4.64 7.49 15.17
N LYS A 570 5.94 7.77 15.23
CA LYS A 570 6.56 8.94 14.58
C LYS A 570 6.37 8.91 13.06
N LYS A 571 6.58 7.76 12.42
CA LYS A 571 6.39 7.63 10.97
C LYS A 571 4.91 7.78 10.59
N VAL A 572 3.99 7.15 11.34
CA VAL A 572 2.54 7.30 11.11
C VAL A 572 2.13 8.76 11.22
N PHE A 573 2.63 9.47 12.24
CA PHE A 573 2.39 10.90 12.43
C PHE A 573 2.89 11.74 11.26
N ASP A 574 4.15 11.55 10.84
CA ASP A 574 4.76 12.31 9.75
C ASP A 574 4.01 12.11 8.42
N LEU A 575 3.66 10.86 8.08
CA LEU A 575 2.87 10.56 6.89
C LEU A 575 1.46 11.17 6.96
N CYS A 576 0.85 11.19 8.16
CA CYS A 576 -0.46 11.78 8.35
C CYS A 576 -0.43 13.31 8.21
N CYS A 577 0.59 13.98 8.77
CA CYS A 577 0.77 15.42 8.59
C CYS A 577 0.94 15.80 7.11
N ILE A 578 1.66 14.99 6.33
CA ILE A 578 1.79 15.18 4.88
C ILE A 578 0.44 15.00 4.18
N ALA A 579 -0.27 13.92 4.51
CA ALA A 579 -1.52 13.58 3.84
C ALA A 579 -2.65 14.59 4.13
N PHE A 580 -2.72 15.11 5.35
CA PHE A 580 -3.82 15.94 5.83
C PHE A 580 -3.40 17.39 6.14
N GLN A 581 -2.32 17.88 5.53
CA GLN A 581 -1.78 19.21 5.78
C GLN A 581 -2.80 20.35 5.65
N ASP A 582 -3.81 20.18 4.76
CA ASP A 582 -4.85 21.18 4.49
C ASP A 582 -6.12 20.98 5.36
N ASP A 583 -6.23 19.85 6.09
CA ASP A 583 -7.45 19.46 6.80
C ASP A 583 -7.30 19.57 8.33
N PHE A 584 -6.13 19.21 8.88
CA PHE A 584 -5.89 19.13 10.31
C PHE A 584 -4.50 19.67 10.70
N SER A 585 -4.42 20.33 11.85
CA SER A 585 -3.13 20.70 12.43
C SER A 585 -2.36 19.48 12.95
N CYS A 586 -1.03 19.57 13.02
CA CYS A 586 -0.20 18.48 13.55
C CYS A 586 -0.53 18.16 15.01
N GLU A 587 -0.90 19.17 15.83
CA GLU A 587 -1.34 18.94 17.21
C GLU A 587 -2.64 18.11 17.25
N THR A 588 -3.59 18.39 16.36
CA THR A 588 -4.84 17.63 16.25
C THR A 588 -4.55 16.18 15.83
N ILE A 589 -3.68 15.99 14.85
CA ILE A 589 -3.25 14.66 14.40
C ILE A 589 -2.60 13.89 15.55
N LEU A 590 -1.67 14.51 16.30
CA LEU A 590 -0.99 13.86 17.42
C LEU A 590 -1.96 13.49 18.55
N LYS A 591 -2.91 14.39 18.87
CA LYS A 591 -3.98 14.09 19.86
C LYS A 591 -4.73 12.82 19.50
N TRP A 592 -5.17 12.70 18.25
CA TRP A 592 -5.98 11.57 17.82
C TRP A 592 -5.14 10.30 17.59
N LEU A 593 -3.86 10.42 17.23
CA LEU A 593 -2.94 9.28 17.16
C LEU A 593 -2.72 8.65 18.55
N LYS A 594 -2.52 9.47 19.59
CA LYS A 594 -2.45 9.02 20.98
C LYS A 594 -3.74 8.32 21.41
N ASN A 595 -4.89 8.90 21.06
CA ASN A 595 -6.19 8.29 21.35
C ASN A 595 -6.38 6.95 20.61
N PHE A 596 -5.94 6.86 19.36
CA PHE A 596 -5.97 5.61 18.56
C PHE A 596 -5.18 4.51 19.26
N TYR A 597 -3.91 4.74 19.61
CA TYR A 597 -3.10 3.72 20.27
C TYR A 597 -3.70 3.29 21.62
N ARG A 598 -4.10 4.26 22.45
CA ARG A 598 -4.74 3.96 23.73
C ARG A 598 -5.97 3.08 23.53
N ARG A 599 -6.90 3.46 22.66
CA ARG A 599 -8.14 2.70 22.43
C ARG A 599 -7.87 1.36 21.78
N PHE A 600 -7.05 1.33 20.74
CA PHE A 600 -6.74 0.09 20.02
C PHE A 600 -6.21 -0.99 20.97
N TRP A 601 -5.32 -0.66 21.91
CA TRP A 601 -4.79 -1.62 22.89
C TRP A 601 -5.80 -1.96 23.99
N THR A 602 -6.37 -0.98 24.65
CA THR A 602 -7.25 -1.21 25.82
C THR A 602 -8.58 -1.89 25.45
N GLN A 603 -8.99 -1.81 24.19
CA GLN A 603 -10.25 -2.41 23.72
C GLN A 603 -10.07 -3.79 23.07
N GLN A 604 -8.91 -4.42 23.17
CA GLN A 604 -8.65 -5.74 22.58
C GLN A 604 -9.60 -6.82 23.11
N PHE A 605 -9.99 -6.76 24.36
CA PHE A 605 -10.92 -7.75 24.95
C PHE A 605 -12.25 -7.83 24.18
N LYS A 606 -12.71 -6.74 23.58
CA LYS A 606 -13.91 -6.74 22.73
C LYS A 606 -13.68 -7.50 21.42
N ARG A 607 -12.48 -7.37 20.83
CA ARG A 607 -12.14 -8.06 19.59
C ARG A 607 -11.93 -9.56 19.76
N ASN A 608 -11.53 -10.02 20.94
CA ASN A 608 -11.32 -11.44 21.21
C ASN A 608 -12.60 -12.29 21.09
N CYS A 609 -13.75 -11.68 21.30
CA CYS A 609 -15.06 -12.34 21.18
C CYS A 609 -15.86 -11.89 19.94
N MET A 610 -15.18 -11.33 18.92
CA MET A 610 -15.86 -10.93 17.69
C MET A 610 -16.58 -12.10 17.01
N PRO A 611 -17.81 -11.86 16.50
CA PRO A 611 -18.49 -12.83 15.65
C PRO A 611 -17.72 -13.11 14.36
N ASP A 612 -18.08 -14.18 13.68
CA ASP A 612 -17.58 -14.44 12.33
C ASP A 612 -17.96 -13.31 11.39
N GLY A 613 -17.06 -13.01 10.45
CA GLY A 613 -17.26 -11.98 9.43
C GLY A 613 -16.27 -12.14 8.28
N VAL A 614 -16.58 -11.55 7.15
CA VAL A 614 -15.76 -11.66 5.96
C VAL A 614 -14.60 -10.67 5.98
N LYS A 615 -13.38 -11.16 5.65
CA LYS A 615 -12.24 -10.28 5.37
C LYS A 615 -12.42 -9.66 3.98
N ILE A 616 -12.47 -8.33 3.92
CA ILE A 616 -12.67 -7.57 2.69
C ILE A 616 -11.34 -7.03 2.15
N GLY A 617 -10.62 -6.31 2.97
CA GLY A 617 -9.37 -5.62 2.58
C GLY A 617 -8.11 -6.31 3.08
N SER A 618 -7.01 -5.57 3.06
CA SER A 618 -5.69 -6.03 3.52
C SER A 618 -5.57 -6.13 5.05
N ILE A 619 -6.59 -5.69 5.81
CA ILE A 619 -6.65 -5.72 7.27
C ILE A 619 -7.93 -6.41 7.72
N ALA A 620 -7.81 -7.34 8.65
CA ALA A 620 -8.92 -7.89 9.42
C ALA A 620 -8.53 -7.97 10.90
N LEU A 621 -9.43 -7.54 11.77
CA LEU A 621 -9.17 -7.51 13.21
C LEU A 621 -9.77 -8.71 13.96
N SER A 622 -10.25 -9.71 13.21
CA SER A 622 -10.71 -10.97 13.79
C SER A 622 -9.53 -11.68 14.47
N PRO A 623 -9.73 -12.20 15.71
CA PRO A 623 -8.70 -12.97 16.41
C PRO A 623 -8.38 -14.30 15.71
N ARG A 624 -9.22 -14.73 14.77
CA ARG A 624 -9.01 -15.89 13.89
C ARG A 624 -8.23 -15.55 12.61
N GLY A 625 -8.01 -14.25 12.34
CA GLY A 625 -7.41 -13.71 11.12
C GLY A 625 -6.07 -13.03 11.34
N ASP A 626 -5.96 -11.77 10.90
CA ASP A 626 -4.69 -11.04 10.76
C ASP A 626 -4.13 -10.49 12.07
N TRP A 627 -4.99 -10.26 13.09
CA TRP A 627 -4.57 -9.60 14.33
C TRP A 627 -4.88 -10.44 15.56
N ARG A 628 -3.82 -10.89 16.23
CA ARG A 628 -3.90 -11.65 17.48
C ARG A 628 -3.05 -10.97 18.53
N MET A 629 -3.69 -10.37 19.51
CA MET A 629 -3.04 -9.64 20.58
C MET A 629 -3.65 -10.06 21.93
N PRO A 630 -2.85 -10.25 23.01
CA PRO A 630 -3.39 -10.46 24.35
C PRO A 630 -4.10 -9.19 24.82
N SER A 631 -5.19 -9.37 25.59
CA SER A 631 -6.05 -8.25 26.06
C SER A 631 -5.36 -7.36 27.09
N ASP A 632 -4.36 -7.86 27.76
CA ASP A 632 -3.60 -7.21 28.83
C ASP A 632 -2.27 -6.59 28.33
N ALA A 633 -2.04 -6.58 27.01
CA ALA A 633 -0.89 -5.91 26.43
C ALA A 633 -0.93 -4.40 26.72
N GLN A 634 0.22 -3.85 27.09
CA GLN A 634 0.36 -2.44 27.43
C GLN A 634 0.78 -1.61 26.21
N TYR A 635 0.21 -0.43 26.07
CA TYR A 635 0.48 0.51 24.97
C TYR A 635 1.57 1.55 25.30
N LYS A 636 2.24 1.41 26.45
CA LYS A 636 3.17 2.43 26.98
C LYS A 636 4.29 2.78 26.00
N ALA A 637 4.90 1.78 25.34
CA ALA A 637 6.00 2.03 24.40
C ALA A 637 5.59 2.93 23.22
N TRP A 638 4.39 2.74 22.68
CA TRP A 638 3.84 3.58 21.60
C TRP A 638 3.49 4.99 22.09
N MET A 639 3.01 5.12 23.35
CA MET A 639 2.72 6.43 23.95
C MET A 639 4.00 7.20 24.26
N ASP A 640 5.02 6.54 24.80
CA ASP A 640 6.32 7.17 25.09
C ASP A 640 6.94 7.76 23.81
N GLU A 641 6.83 7.04 22.68
CA GLU A 641 7.27 7.58 21.38
C GLU A 641 6.39 8.77 20.92
N CYS A 642 5.06 8.66 21.06
CA CYS A 642 4.16 9.78 20.76
C CYS A 642 4.45 11.03 21.62
N ASP A 643 4.86 10.85 22.88
CA ASP A 643 5.17 11.95 23.79
C ASP A 643 6.49 12.65 23.43
N CYS A 644 7.38 11.96 22.70
CA CYS A 644 8.61 12.55 22.17
C CYS A 644 8.39 13.33 20.85
N ILE A 645 7.22 13.22 20.20
CA ILE A 645 6.93 13.94 18.96
C ILE A 645 6.66 15.42 19.27
N LYS A 646 7.40 16.28 18.59
CA LYS A 646 7.13 17.73 18.55
C LYS A 646 6.18 18.00 17.40
N ALA A 647 4.95 18.40 17.71
CA ALA A 647 3.90 18.71 16.73
C ALA A 647 4.02 20.16 16.22
#